data_ca39e8b61a081a209557224fb044ec11
#
_entry.id   ca39e8b61a081a209557224fb044ec11
#
_cell.length_a   1.000
_cell.length_b   1.000
_cell.length_c   1.000
_cell.angle_alpha   90.00
_cell.angle_beta   90.00
_cell.angle_gamma   90.00
#
_symmetry.space_group_name_H-M   'P 1'
#
loop_
_entity.id
_entity.type
_entity.pdbx_description
1 polymer ?
#
loop_
_entity_poly.entity_id
_entity_poly.type
_entity_poly.pdbx_seq_one_letter_code
_entity_poly.pdbx_strand_id
1 'polypeptide(L)'
;GEILRAIGSGSRFESIERGVIDLRDLLYYASLTGIFLTLNAASLHSKRWSTGQRTKPYRRAVTFTSILVVVNLVLVNVWAFPLHAQELRLDLTEDRQYTLSQTSRDLLSNLQEPLLVRGYFSERTHPLLAPLVPRIRDMLREYEVAAGGTMNLEVIDPAEHPELEAEANQTYGIRPKPFQVSGRYEQSVINSYFDILIRYGDQHVVLSFQDLIEVRSGGGGVDVRLRNLEYDLTSAIRKVVYGFQSVEAVLAALEEPADLTVYMTPETLPERLSDAPDTISGVAEDIAGESGGKFTYTIVDPDAPDSPVTRQQLYDQYEIQPFATSLFSGESYYLHMVLQVGDQEQVIYPSGELTEGDIRSSIETTLKRLSPGFLQVVGLWTPPAEPQQNMLGQTQQPISSWQQIRESLGQEYEVRSVDLSTGQVPDNVDVLVVIGPQGMTDEERYAIDQYLMRGGSVVVAAGNYGIQVDPMQGGLGLKPLEDNLREMLAEYGIDVGESLVMDPQNEAFPVQTTRNVGGAQVREIQAIDYPFFVDVRQDGMASDSPIVSNLPAVTMNWVSPITIDEEKNASREVTKLLQSSSESWTRTDTTIQPDFNAYPQLGFPVGADQERHTLAVSVKGSFESAFKGEPSPFDDPEPGEESASSEEEAPAPTPPPSSLAKIESSPDSSRLIVIGSAEFVDDIVFDISSSLTQDRYLNSLQFVQNSVAWSTEDLALLNIRSRGTQTRVLSPLSEREQSFWEGANYAVALLALVVVGIVWNSRQRNEEPMELLPPDAVATSTQEVRQ
;
A
#
# COMPACT_ATOMS: atom_id res chain seq x y z
N GLY A 1 -22.65 -30.12 7.32
CA GLY A 1 -21.25 -29.92 6.94
C GLY A 1 -20.38 -29.42 8.09
N GLU A 2 -20.74 -28.37 8.81
CA GLU A 2 -19.88 -27.66 9.79
C GLU A 2 -19.46 -28.52 10.99
N ILE A 3 -20.36 -29.33 11.55
CA ILE A 3 -20.03 -30.22 12.69
C ILE A 3 -18.98 -31.28 12.29
N LEU A 4 -19.06 -31.84 11.09
CA LEU A 4 -18.06 -32.78 10.59
C LEU A 4 -16.70 -32.09 10.31
N ARG A 5 -16.72 -30.82 9.90
CA ARG A 5 -15.52 -30.01 9.69
C ARG A 5 -14.86 -29.64 11.03
N ALA A 6 -15.66 -29.33 12.06
CA ALA A 6 -15.17 -29.04 13.41
C ALA A 6 -14.55 -30.25 14.11
N ILE A 7 -14.97 -31.46 13.76
CA ILE A 7 -14.47 -32.73 14.33
C ILE A 7 -13.28 -33.27 13.49
N GLY A 8 -13.12 -32.80 12.24
CA GLY A 8 -12.07 -33.26 11.33
C GLY A 8 -10.68 -32.85 11.81
N SER A 9 -9.72 -33.79 11.80
CA SER A 9 -8.32 -33.49 12.13
C SER A 9 -7.63 -32.62 11.09
N GLY A 10 -8.07 -32.64 9.81
CA GLY A 10 -7.49 -31.88 8.74
C GLY A 10 -7.64 -30.35 8.92
N SER A 11 -8.84 -29.90 9.27
CA SER A 11 -9.11 -28.46 9.49
C SER A 11 -8.33 -27.86 10.68
N ARG A 12 -7.93 -28.71 11.64
CA ARG A 12 -7.11 -28.33 12.79
C ARG A 12 -5.62 -28.33 12.50
N PHE A 13 -5.21 -29.07 11.46
CA PHE A 13 -3.81 -29.13 11.04
C PHE A 13 -3.43 -27.96 10.13
N GLU A 14 -4.40 -27.40 9.44
CA GLU A 14 -4.18 -26.27 8.52
C GLU A 14 -3.51 -25.06 9.18
N SER A 15 -3.87 -24.73 10.44
CA SER A 15 -3.23 -23.65 11.20
C SER A 15 -1.77 -23.97 11.53
N ILE A 16 -1.50 -25.22 11.94
CA ILE A 16 -0.13 -25.68 12.27
C ILE A 16 0.74 -25.71 11.01
N GLU A 17 0.19 -26.13 9.87
CA GLU A 17 0.87 -26.14 8.56
C GLU A 17 1.28 -24.74 8.14
N ARG A 18 0.49 -23.72 8.49
CA ARG A 18 0.81 -22.31 8.22
C ARG A 18 1.78 -21.69 9.23
N GLY A 19 2.24 -22.43 10.23
CA GLY A 19 3.15 -21.94 11.25
C GLY A 19 2.46 -21.29 12.47
N VAL A 20 1.15 -21.42 12.59
CA VAL A 20 0.39 -20.89 13.73
C VAL A 20 -0.04 -22.03 14.66
N ILE A 21 0.38 -21.96 15.91
CA ILE A 21 0.02 -22.95 16.94
C ILE A 21 -1.04 -22.35 17.86
N ASP A 22 -2.25 -22.86 17.80
CA ASP A 22 -3.34 -22.53 18.70
C ASP A 22 -3.38 -23.56 19.85
N LEU A 23 -3.46 -23.09 21.08
CA LEU A 23 -3.58 -23.97 22.25
C LEU A 23 -4.79 -24.93 22.13
N ARG A 24 -5.86 -24.47 21.50
CA ARG A 24 -7.06 -25.28 21.24
C ARG A 24 -6.75 -26.49 20.35
N ASP A 25 -5.93 -26.30 19.31
CA ASP A 25 -5.56 -27.38 18.40
C ASP A 25 -4.59 -28.37 19.07
N LEU A 26 -3.68 -27.87 19.91
CA LEU A 26 -2.84 -28.73 20.75
C LEU A 26 -3.68 -29.55 21.73
N LEU A 27 -4.68 -28.94 22.38
CA LEU A 27 -5.60 -29.66 23.29
C LEU A 27 -6.42 -30.71 22.53
N TYR A 28 -6.84 -30.40 21.30
CA TYR A 28 -7.55 -31.37 20.45
C TYR A 28 -6.67 -32.58 20.14
N TYR A 29 -5.45 -32.39 19.66
CA TYR A 29 -4.55 -33.53 19.35
C TYR A 29 -4.12 -34.28 20.58
N ALA A 30 -3.86 -33.60 21.69
CA ALA A 30 -3.57 -34.23 22.98
C ALA A 30 -4.75 -35.09 23.48
N SER A 31 -5.98 -34.54 23.37
CA SER A 31 -7.21 -35.25 23.75
C SER A 31 -7.47 -36.44 22.84
N LEU A 32 -7.31 -36.30 21.54
CA LEU A 32 -7.47 -37.36 20.55
C LEU A 32 -6.48 -38.51 20.84
N THR A 33 -5.22 -38.16 21.07
CA THR A 33 -4.17 -39.08 21.42
C THR A 33 -4.50 -39.80 22.75
N GLY A 34 -4.95 -39.06 23.76
CA GLY A 34 -5.37 -39.59 25.05
C GLY A 34 -6.56 -40.55 24.95
N ILE A 35 -7.56 -40.25 24.11
CA ILE A 35 -8.69 -41.11 23.82
C ILE A 35 -8.23 -42.45 23.22
N PHE A 36 -7.40 -42.41 22.17
CA PHE A 36 -6.90 -43.66 21.54
C PHE A 36 -6.01 -44.47 22.45
N LEU A 37 -5.14 -43.82 23.23
CA LEU A 37 -4.32 -44.51 24.23
C LEU A 37 -5.18 -45.18 25.33
N THR A 38 -6.21 -44.47 25.82
CA THR A 38 -7.14 -45.01 26.83
C THR A 38 -7.92 -46.19 26.27
N LEU A 39 -8.43 -46.11 25.04
CA LEU A 39 -9.14 -47.21 24.37
C LEU A 39 -8.21 -48.40 24.09
N ASN A 40 -6.96 -48.13 23.69
CA ASN A 40 -5.97 -49.17 23.47
C ASN A 40 -5.61 -49.88 24.77
N ALA A 41 -5.32 -49.12 25.83
CA ALA A 41 -5.06 -49.71 27.18
C ALA A 41 -6.23 -50.53 27.67
N ALA A 42 -7.47 -50.02 27.57
CA ALA A 42 -8.67 -50.77 27.96
C ALA A 42 -8.84 -52.05 27.13
N SER A 43 -8.57 -52.00 25.82
CA SER A 43 -8.60 -53.16 24.93
C SER A 43 -7.55 -54.21 25.32
N LEU A 44 -6.33 -53.81 25.62
CA LEU A 44 -5.25 -54.71 26.03
C LEU A 44 -5.53 -55.32 27.39
N HIS A 45 -6.01 -54.50 28.35
CA HIS A 45 -6.41 -55.00 29.64
C HIS A 45 -7.57 -56.00 29.54
N SER A 46 -8.57 -55.73 28.70
CA SER A 46 -9.72 -56.58 28.48
C SER A 46 -9.35 -58.01 28.01
N LYS A 47 -8.28 -58.15 27.24
CA LYS A 47 -7.77 -59.44 26.76
C LYS A 47 -7.11 -60.29 27.87
N ARG A 48 -6.67 -59.61 28.95
CA ARG A 48 -6.04 -60.30 30.13
C ARG A 48 -7.04 -60.70 31.24
N TRP A 49 -8.33 -60.30 31.14
CA TRP A 49 -9.33 -60.53 32.15
C TRP A 49 -9.89 -61.92 32.02
N SER A 50 -9.94 -62.65 33.18
CA SER A 50 -10.71 -63.88 33.28
C SER A 50 -12.21 -63.59 33.21
N THR A 51 -12.99 -64.51 32.65
CA THR A 51 -14.44 -64.36 32.48
C THR A 51 -15.26 -64.68 33.72
N GLY A 52 -14.59 -64.94 34.88
CA GLY A 52 -15.20 -65.32 36.15
C GLY A 52 -16.08 -64.22 36.80
N GLN A 53 -16.98 -64.64 37.65
CA GLN A 53 -17.89 -63.73 38.36
C GLN A 53 -17.17 -62.77 39.33
N ARG A 54 -16.05 -63.19 39.93
CA ARG A 54 -15.24 -62.41 40.88
C ARG A 54 -14.56 -61.22 40.24
N THR A 55 -14.28 -61.27 38.96
CA THR A 55 -13.64 -60.15 38.23
C THR A 55 -14.65 -59.19 37.64
N LYS A 56 -15.94 -59.44 37.69
CA LYS A 56 -17.03 -58.64 37.19
C LYS A 56 -16.99 -57.17 37.71
N PRO A 57 -16.86 -56.85 39.00
CA PRO A 57 -16.83 -55.51 39.53
C PRO A 57 -15.59 -54.73 39.04
N TYR A 58 -14.43 -55.36 39.01
CA TYR A 58 -13.20 -54.79 38.54
C TYR A 58 -13.31 -54.42 37.04
N ARG A 59 -13.81 -55.33 36.19
CA ARG A 59 -14.04 -55.05 34.77
C ARG A 59 -14.98 -53.86 34.53
N ARG A 60 -16.09 -53.79 35.30
CA ARG A 60 -17.03 -52.68 35.23
C ARG A 60 -16.41 -51.38 35.68
N ALA A 61 -15.59 -51.37 36.74
CA ALA A 61 -14.89 -50.18 37.20
C ALA A 61 -13.91 -49.66 36.16
N VAL A 62 -13.05 -50.49 35.57
CA VAL A 62 -12.09 -50.09 34.53
C VAL A 62 -12.80 -49.60 33.27
N THR A 63 -13.87 -50.29 32.84
CA THR A 63 -14.67 -49.83 31.69
C THR A 63 -15.32 -48.51 31.97
N PHE A 64 -15.90 -48.33 33.14
CA PHE A 64 -16.54 -47.07 33.55
C PHE A 64 -15.51 -45.92 33.63
N THR A 65 -14.36 -46.16 34.25
CA THR A 65 -13.27 -45.18 34.33
C THR A 65 -12.75 -44.82 32.94
N SER A 66 -12.59 -45.77 32.03
CA SER A 66 -12.15 -45.52 30.64
C SER A 66 -13.18 -44.67 29.90
N ILE A 67 -14.46 -44.97 30.05
CA ILE A 67 -15.55 -44.17 29.48
C ILE A 67 -15.53 -42.76 30.08
N LEU A 68 -15.37 -42.62 31.38
CA LEU A 68 -15.31 -41.31 32.05
C LEU A 68 -14.14 -40.45 31.55
N VAL A 69 -12.94 -41.07 31.38
CA VAL A 69 -11.77 -40.36 30.81
C VAL A 69 -12.05 -39.90 29.40
N VAL A 70 -12.61 -40.76 28.54
CA VAL A 70 -12.95 -40.38 27.15
C VAL A 70 -13.95 -39.22 27.14
N VAL A 71 -15.01 -39.30 27.97
CA VAL A 71 -16.03 -38.25 28.09
C VAL A 71 -15.41 -36.93 28.56
N ASN A 72 -14.51 -36.97 29.57
CA ASN A 72 -13.83 -35.77 30.04
C ASN A 72 -12.94 -35.16 28.96
N LEU A 73 -12.20 -35.97 28.21
CA LEU A 73 -11.36 -35.48 27.13
C LEU A 73 -12.18 -34.81 25.99
N VAL A 74 -13.39 -35.36 25.73
CA VAL A 74 -14.34 -34.71 24.79
C VAL A 74 -14.88 -33.40 25.39
N LEU A 75 -15.26 -33.39 26.67
CA LEU A 75 -15.77 -32.20 27.34
C LEU A 75 -14.74 -31.06 27.40
N VAL A 76 -13.46 -31.40 27.61
CA VAL A 76 -12.37 -30.39 27.54
C VAL A 76 -12.32 -29.72 26.19
N ASN A 77 -12.52 -30.46 25.10
CA ASN A 77 -12.56 -29.85 23.76
C ASN A 77 -13.80 -28.99 23.55
N VAL A 78 -14.98 -29.43 24.06
CA VAL A 78 -16.21 -28.60 23.98
C VAL A 78 -16.07 -27.33 24.84
N TRP A 79 -15.44 -27.43 26.01
CA TRP A 79 -15.17 -26.24 26.84
C TRP A 79 -14.11 -25.32 26.27
N ALA A 80 -13.08 -25.84 25.60
CA ALA A 80 -12.04 -25.08 24.95
C ALA A 80 -12.51 -24.43 23.61
N PHE A 81 -13.65 -24.86 23.04
CA PHE A 81 -14.16 -24.36 21.77
C PHE A 81 -14.48 -22.86 21.78
N PRO A 82 -15.11 -22.28 22.81
CA PRO A 82 -15.37 -20.85 22.89
C PRO A 82 -14.19 -20.01 23.39
N LEU A 83 -13.06 -20.62 23.76
CA LEU A 83 -11.86 -19.88 24.15
C LEU A 83 -11.19 -19.28 22.90
N HIS A 84 -11.65 -18.10 22.53
CA HIS A 84 -11.04 -17.24 21.52
C HIS A 84 -9.88 -16.44 22.15
N ALA A 85 -9.12 -17.06 23.06
CA ALA A 85 -8.04 -16.38 23.75
C ALA A 85 -6.86 -16.14 22.79
N GLN A 86 -6.79 -14.94 22.23
CA GLN A 86 -5.64 -14.45 21.44
C GLN A 86 -4.31 -14.63 22.20
N GLU A 87 -4.35 -14.53 23.53
CA GLU A 87 -3.17 -14.66 24.41
C GLU A 87 -2.51 -16.04 24.35
N LEU A 88 -3.20 -17.06 23.82
CA LEU A 88 -2.73 -18.46 23.78
C LEU A 88 -2.45 -18.97 22.36
N ARG A 89 -2.33 -18.06 21.40
CA ARG A 89 -1.95 -18.35 20.02
C ARG A 89 -0.50 -17.97 19.80
N LEU A 90 0.30 -18.91 19.31
CA LEU A 90 1.71 -18.70 19.00
C LEU A 90 1.89 -18.65 17.49
N ASP A 91 2.21 -17.47 16.99
CA ASP A 91 2.57 -17.25 15.60
C ASP A 91 4.09 -17.46 15.46
N LEU A 92 4.48 -18.55 14.80
CA LEU A 92 5.85 -18.94 14.53
C LEU A 92 6.31 -18.53 13.12
N THR A 93 5.47 -17.81 12.37
CA THR A 93 5.89 -17.25 11.08
C THR A 93 6.96 -16.17 11.32
N GLU A 94 7.92 -16.07 10.41
CA GLU A 94 9.10 -15.21 10.58
C GLU A 94 8.73 -13.74 10.81
N ASP A 95 7.71 -13.23 10.11
CA ASP A 95 7.26 -11.84 10.21
C ASP A 95 5.96 -11.70 11.03
N ARG A 96 5.54 -12.75 11.76
CA ARG A 96 4.28 -12.78 12.50
C ARG A 96 3.07 -12.40 11.64
N GLN A 97 2.99 -12.97 10.44
CA GLN A 97 2.01 -12.63 9.40
C GLN A 97 0.54 -12.80 9.82
N TYR A 98 0.28 -13.56 10.88
CA TYR A 98 -1.05 -13.78 11.44
C TYR A 98 -1.25 -13.08 12.79
N THR A 99 -0.38 -12.12 13.12
CA THR A 99 -0.48 -11.32 14.35
C THR A 99 -0.58 -9.86 13.96
N LEU A 100 -1.70 -9.22 14.29
CA LEU A 100 -1.91 -7.80 14.02
C LEU A 100 -0.85 -6.95 14.72
N SER A 101 -0.42 -5.90 14.03
CA SER A 101 0.44 -4.87 14.59
C SER A 101 -0.21 -4.16 15.76
N GLN A 102 0.59 -3.50 16.58
CA GLN A 102 0.06 -2.70 17.67
C GLN A 102 -0.83 -1.57 17.15
N THR A 103 -0.44 -0.95 16.05
CA THR A 103 -1.21 0.11 15.38
C THR A 103 -2.62 -0.34 14.98
N SER A 104 -2.73 -1.51 14.34
CA SER A 104 -4.04 -2.06 13.97
C SER A 104 -4.90 -2.35 15.20
N ARG A 105 -4.30 -2.86 16.27
CA ARG A 105 -5.01 -3.11 17.54
C ARG A 105 -5.45 -1.84 18.24
N ASP A 106 -4.59 -0.82 18.29
CA ASP A 106 -4.92 0.46 18.92
C ASP A 106 -6.06 1.16 18.16
N LEU A 107 -6.04 1.13 16.83
CA LEU A 107 -7.14 1.65 16.00
C LEU A 107 -8.45 0.94 16.32
N LEU A 108 -8.45 -0.41 16.39
CA LEU A 108 -9.64 -1.21 16.62
C LEU A 108 -10.18 -1.07 18.07
N SER A 109 -9.28 -0.90 19.05
CA SER A 109 -9.68 -0.73 20.46
C SER A 109 -10.31 0.64 20.75
N ASN A 110 -10.07 1.63 19.90
CA ASN A 110 -10.54 3.01 20.06
C ASN A 110 -11.81 3.31 19.24
N LEU A 111 -12.43 2.30 18.60
CA LEU A 111 -13.67 2.47 17.87
C LEU A 111 -14.80 2.90 18.80
N GLN A 112 -15.47 3.99 18.46
CA GLN A 112 -16.62 4.54 19.22
C GLN A 112 -17.97 4.01 18.71
N GLU A 113 -18.04 3.73 17.40
CA GLU A 113 -19.22 3.21 16.72
C GLU A 113 -18.97 1.79 16.19
N PRO A 114 -20.00 1.01 15.89
CA PRO A 114 -19.84 -0.31 15.31
C PRO A 114 -19.23 -0.26 13.90
N LEU A 115 -18.11 -0.96 13.70
CA LEU A 115 -17.48 -1.17 12.40
C LEU A 115 -18.10 -2.38 11.72
N LEU A 116 -18.71 -2.22 10.55
CA LEU A 116 -19.13 -3.33 9.69
C LEU A 116 -18.04 -3.65 8.67
N VAL A 117 -17.58 -4.89 8.68
CA VAL A 117 -16.70 -5.40 7.62
C VAL A 117 -17.40 -6.59 6.95
N ARG A 118 -17.68 -6.46 5.66
CA ARG A 118 -18.37 -7.50 4.90
C ARG A 118 -17.54 -7.94 3.70
N GLY A 119 -17.12 -9.20 3.71
CA GLY A 119 -16.42 -9.83 2.59
C GLY A 119 -17.41 -10.45 1.60
N TYR A 120 -17.35 -10.03 0.35
CA TYR A 120 -18.13 -10.57 -0.77
C TYR A 120 -17.26 -11.52 -1.58
N PHE A 121 -17.41 -12.83 -1.35
CA PHE A 121 -16.62 -13.85 -2.02
C PHE A 121 -17.51 -14.94 -2.60
N SER A 122 -17.48 -15.10 -3.93
CA SER A 122 -18.22 -16.18 -4.58
C SER A 122 -17.60 -17.54 -4.28
N GLU A 123 -18.44 -18.54 -3.96
CA GLU A 123 -18.01 -19.93 -3.79
C GLU A 123 -17.37 -20.47 -5.08
N ARG A 124 -17.93 -20.07 -6.24
CA ARG A 124 -17.36 -20.34 -7.55
C ARG A 124 -16.50 -19.19 -8.02
N THR A 125 -15.21 -19.28 -7.80
CA THR A 125 -14.22 -18.29 -8.22
C THR A 125 -13.10 -18.92 -9.04
N HIS A 126 -12.19 -18.09 -9.56
CA HIS A 126 -11.02 -18.55 -10.30
C HIS A 126 -10.15 -19.48 -9.42
N PRO A 127 -9.63 -20.61 -9.95
CA PRO A 127 -8.84 -21.57 -9.18
C PRO A 127 -7.62 -20.97 -8.46
N LEU A 128 -7.02 -19.90 -9.00
CA LEU A 128 -5.90 -19.20 -8.37
C LEU A 128 -6.36 -18.28 -7.22
N LEU A 129 -7.62 -17.85 -7.18
CA LEU A 129 -8.19 -16.99 -6.14
C LEU A 129 -8.77 -17.80 -4.97
N ALA A 130 -9.30 -18.99 -5.27
CA ALA A 130 -9.95 -19.83 -4.26
C ALA A 130 -9.09 -20.08 -3.00
N PRO A 131 -7.76 -20.33 -3.08
CA PRO A 131 -6.91 -20.52 -1.91
C PRO A 131 -6.68 -19.25 -1.08
N LEU A 132 -6.95 -18.06 -1.63
CA LEU A 132 -6.71 -16.77 -0.95
C LEU A 132 -7.87 -16.38 -0.04
N VAL A 133 -9.11 -16.78 -0.36
CA VAL A 133 -10.31 -16.47 0.42
C VAL A 133 -10.22 -16.93 1.89
N PRO A 134 -9.76 -18.15 2.21
CA PRO A 134 -9.54 -18.56 3.60
C PRO A 134 -8.55 -17.67 4.35
N ARG A 135 -7.47 -17.23 3.69
CA ARG A 135 -6.46 -16.33 4.28
C ARG A 135 -7.05 -14.97 4.64
N ILE A 136 -7.84 -14.40 3.72
CA ILE A 136 -8.55 -13.13 3.96
C ILE A 136 -9.51 -13.30 5.14
N ARG A 137 -10.30 -14.36 5.15
CA ARG A 137 -11.25 -14.65 6.24
C ARG A 137 -10.55 -14.80 7.59
N ASP A 138 -9.41 -15.46 7.63
CA ASP A 138 -8.64 -15.63 8.87
C ASP A 138 -8.13 -14.27 9.38
N MET A 139 -7.59 -13.42 8.50
CA MET A 139 -7.16 -12.07 8.85
C MET A 139 -8.34 -11.20 9.34
N LEU A 140 -9.47 -11.21 8.64
CA LEU A 140 -10.67 -10.47 9.07
C LEU A 140 -11.17 -10.91 10.45
N ARG A 141 -11.05 -12.19 10.78
CA ARG A 141 -11.37 -12.69 12.14
C ARG A 141 -10.40 -12.17 13.20
N GLU A 142 -9.12 -12.01 12.87
CA GLU A 142 -8.16 -11.40 13.80
C GLU A 142 -8.55 -9.94 14.11
N TYR A 143 -9.03 -9.21 13.09
CA TYR A 143 -9.57 -7.85 13.27
C TYR A 143 -10.82 -7.85 14.16
N GLU A 144 -11.77 -8.77 13.92
CA GLU A 144 -12.99 -8.91 14.72
C GLU A 144 -12.66 -9.19 16.20
N VAL A 145 -11.71 -10.09 16.44
CA VAL A 145 -11.29 -10.41 17.81
C VAL A 145 -10.55 -9.23 18.46
N ALA A 146 -9.67 -8.54 17.71
CA ALA A 146 -8.95 -7.37 18.21
C ALA A 146 -9.88 -6.20 18.56
N ALA A 147 -10.97 -6.05 17.82
CA ALA A 147 -12.00 -5.04 18.05
C ALA A 147 -12.86 -5.28 19.31
N GLY A 148 -12.76 -6.47 19.95
CA GLY A 148 -13.39 -6.72 21.24
C GLY A 148 -14.92 -6.64 21.26
N GLY A 149 -15.58 -6.78 20.09
CA GLY A 149 -17.05 -6.72 19.93
C GLY A 149 -17.57 -5.42 19.31
N THR A 150 -16.73 -4.46 18.99
CA THR A 150 -17.09 -3.23 18.26
C THR A 150 -17.07 -3.42 16.74
N MET A 151 -16.61 -4.56 16.23
CA MET A 151 -16.62 -4.92 14.82
C MET A 151 -17.60 -6.06 14.55
N ASN A 152 -18.40 -5.92 13.49
CA ASN A 152 -19.27 -6.98 12.97
C ASN A 152 -18.69 -7.50 11.66
N LEU A 153 -18.30 -8.78 11.63
CA LEU A 153 -17.74 -9.44 10.46
C LEU A 153 -18.78 -10.32 9.78
N GLU A 154 -19.03 -10.07 8.51
CA GLU A 154 -19.87 -10.90 7.65
C GLU A 154 -19.06 -11.36 6.43
N VAL A 155 -19.10 -12.65 6.10
CA VAL A 155 -18.49 -13.18 4.88
C VAL A 155 -19.55 -13.95 4.13
N ILE A 156 -19.93 -13.43 2.97
CA ILE A 156 -21.10 -13.89 2.21
C ILE A 156 -20.74 -14.21 0.76
N ASP A 157 -21.49 -15.13 0.17
CA ASP A 157 -21.59 -15.27 -1.29
C ASP A 157 -22.84 -14.52 -1.75
N PRO A 158 -22.69 -13.41 -2.52
CA PRO A 158 -23.85 -12.63 -2.97
C PRO A 158 -24.83 -13.44 -3.80
N ALA A 159 -24.37 -14.45 -4.55
CA ALA A 159 -25.21 -15.30 -5.37
C ALA A 159 -26.22 -16.13 -4.55
N GLU A 160 -25.95 -16.39 -3.28
CA GLU A 160 -26.84 -17.07 -2.35
C GLU A 160 -27.79 -16.13 -1.60
N HIS A 161 -27.51 -14.81 -1.64
CA HIS A 161 -28.23 -13.77 -0.90
C HIS A 161 -28.66 -12.61 -1.81
N PRO A 162 -29.73 -12.75 -2.59
CA PRO A 162 -30.14 -11.75 -3.59
C PRO A 162 -30.40 -10.33 -3.04
N GLU A 163 -30.85 -10.22 -1.80
CA GLU A 163 -31.07 -8.92 -1.16
C GLU A 163 -29.73 -8.19 -0.89
N LEU A 164 -28.73 -8.93 -0.40
CA LEU A 164 -27.39 -8.40 -0.16
C LEU A 164 -26.62 -8.17 -1.46
N GLU A 165 -26.92 -8.94 -2.51
CA GLU A 165 -26.40 -8.70 -3.85
C GLU A 165 -26.91 -7.38 -4.42
N ALA A 166 -28.21 -7.11 -4.27
CA ALA A 166 -28.84 -5.87 -4.71
C ALA A 166 -28.26 -4.66 -3.95
N GLU A 167 -28.11 -4.74 -2.62
CA GLU A 167 -27.44 -3.72 -1.80
C GLU A 167 -26.01 -3.47 -2.27
N ALA A 168 -25.21 -4.53 -2.47
CA ALA A 168 -23.84 -4.42 -2.94
C ALA A 168 -23.71 -3.70 -4.29
N ASN A 169 -24.60 -4.03 -5.23
CA ASN A 169 -24.60 -3.47 -6.57
C ASN A 169 -25.08 -2.02 -6.63
N GLN A 170 -26.15 -1.69 -5.89
CA GLN A 170 -26.83 -0.39 -5.99
C GLN A 170 -26.23 0.65 -5.07
N THR A 171 -25.89 0.27 -3.84
CA THR A 171 -25.40 1.21 -2.81
C THR A 171 -23.88 1.36 -2.84
N TYR A 172 -23.15 0.25 -3.05
CA TYR A 172 -21.70 0.26 -2.92
C TYR A 172 -20.96 0.06 -4.24
N GLY A 173 -21.66 -0.11 -5.36
CA GLY A 173 -21.06 -0.29 -6.68
C GLY A 173 -20.30 -1.61 -6.86
N ILE A 174 -20.45 -2.55 -5.92
CA ILE A 174 -19.75 -3.84 -5.94
C ILE A 174 -20.43 -4.75 -6.97
N ARG A 175 -19.73 -5.12 -8.04
CA ARG A 175 -20.25 -5.95 -9.15
C ARG A 175 -19.38 -7.16 -9.39
N PRO A 176 -19.98 -8.29 -9.85
CA PRO A 176 -19.19 -9.47 -10.17
C PRO A 176 -18.25 -9.19 -11.33
N LYS A 177 -17.01 -9.61 -11.21
CA LYS A 177 -15.96 -9.44 -12.24
C LYS A 177 -15.79 -10.72 -13.04
N PRO A 178 -15.66 -10.63 -14.39
CA PRO A 178 -15.46 -11.78 -15.24
C PRO A 178 -14.00 -12.25 -15.18
N PHE A 179 -13.77 -13.50 -14.79
CA PHE A 179 -12.47 -14.15 -14.81
C PHE A 179 -12.44 -15.24 -15.88
N GLN A 180 -11.42 -15.21 -16.74
CA GLN A 180 -11.23 -16.25 -17.75
C GLN A 180 -10.46 -17.43 -17.13
N VAL A 181 -11.09 -18.60 -17.17
CA VAL A 181 -10.44 -19.85 -16.75
C VAL A 181 -10.11 -20.65 -17.99
N SER A 182 -8.82 -20.80 -18.28
CA SER A 182 -8.32 -21.59 -19.40
C SER A 182 -7.86 -22.95 -18.90
N GLY A 183 -8.64 -24.00 -19.21
CA GLY A 183 -8.25 -25.38 -19.01
C GLY A 183 -7.66 -26.00 -20.30
N ARG A 184 -7.08 -27.20 -20.20
CA ARG A 184 -6.50 -27.89 -21.38
C ARG A 184 -7.50 -28.14 -22.51
N TYR A 185 -8.81 -28.13 -22.20
CA TYR A 185 -9.88 -28.50 -23.16
C TYR A 185 -11.08 -27.55 -23.15
N GLU A 186 -11.13 -26.59 -22.21
CA GLU A 186 -12.26 -25.67 -22.06
C GLU A 186 -11.76 -24.28 -21.70
N GLN A 187 -12.36 -23.26 -22.32
CA GLN A 187 -12.28 -21.87 -21.89
C GLN A 187 -13.65 -21.51 -21.34
N SER A 188 -13.69 -21.06 -20.08
CA SER A 188 -14.92 -20.58 -19.46
C SER A 188 -14.68 -19.22 -18.81
N VAL A 189 -15.74 -18.40 -18.77
CA VAL A 189 -15.74 -17.14 -18.03
C VAL A 189 -16.57 -17.36 -16.77
N ILE A 190 -15.98 -17.09 -15.63
CA ILE A 190 -16.65 -17.16 -14.33
C ILE A 190 -16.82 -15.73 -13.82
N ASN A 191 -18.05 -15.31 -13.58
CA ASN A 191 -18.35 -14.08 -12.89
C ASN A 191 -18.27 -14.32 -11.38
N SER A 192 -17.43 -13.58 -10.68
CA SER A 192 -17.16 -13.79 -9.28
C SER A 192 -16.99 -12.47 -8.54
N TYR A 193 -17.52 -12.43 -7.32
CA TYR A 193 -17.28 -11.36 -6.37
C TYR A 193 -15.97 -11.63 -5.61
N PHE A 194 -15.17 -10.57 -5.46
CA PHE A 194 -13.92 -10.63 -4.69
C PHE A 194 -13.63 -9.22 -4.16
N ASP A 195 -14.43 -8.79 -3.20
CA ASP A 195 -14.40 -7.42 -2.67
C ASP A 195 -14.66 -7.45 -1.15
N ILE A 196 -14.15 -6.44 -0.43
CA ILE A 196 -14.40 -6.26 1.00
C ILE A 196 -14.99 -4.85 1.20
N LEU A 197 -16.19 -4.78 1.75
CA LEU A 197 -16.82 -3.55 2.19
C LEU A 197 -16.42 -3.29 3.65
N ILE A 198 -15.95 -2.09 3.92
CA ILE A 198 -15.67 -1.57 5.26
C ILE A 198 -16.56 -0.36 5.46
N ARG A 199 -17.42 -0.37 6.48
CA ARG A 199 -18.35 0.73 6.78
C ARG A 199 -18.30 1.09 8.25
N TYR A 200 -18.22 2.39 8.51
CA TYR A 200 -18.25 2.96 9.85
C TYR A 200 -19.18 4.19 9.85
N GLY A 201 -20.31 4.10 10.54
CA GLY A 201 -21.36 5.09 10.41
C GLY A 201 -21.90 5.19 8.99
N ASP A 202 -21.82 6.39 8.41
CA ASP A 202 -22.19 6.73 7.04
C ASP A 202 -21.03 6.55 6.03
N GLN A 203 -19.80 6.47 6.53
CA GLN A 203 -18.60 6.32 5.70
C GLN A 203 -18.36 4.87 5.28
N HIS A 204 -17.98 4.66 4.05
CA HIS A 204 -17.60 3.33 3.57
C HIS A 204 -16.44 3.37 2.57
N VAL A 205 -15.69 2.29 2.55
CA VAL A 205 -14.63 2.02 1.58
C VAL A 205 -14.80 0.60 1.07
N VAL A 206 -14.62 0.40 -0.23
CA VAL A 206 -14.62 -0.92 -0.86
C VAL A 206 -13.20 -1.24 -1.29
N LEU A 207 -12.62 -2.29 -0.71
CA LEU A 207 -11.39 -2.88 -1.20
C LEU A 207 -11.74 -3.90 -2.29
N SER A 208 -11.39 -3.56 -3.50
CA SER A 208 -11.68 -4.38 -4.69
C SER A 208 -10.61 -5.44 -4.93
N PHE A 209 -10.84 -6.31 -5.91
CA PHE A 209 -9.87 -7.29 -6.38
C PHE A 209 -8.48 -6.65 -6.67
N GLN A 210 -8.45 -5.46 -7.28
CA GLN A 210 -7.20 -4.78 -7.64
C GLN A 210 -6.42 -4.28 -6.41
N ASP A 211 -7.14 -3.95 -5.34
CA ASP A 211 -6.53 -3.49 -4.09
C ASP A 211 -5.95 -4.67 -3.29
N LEU A 212 -6.61 -5.83 -3.35
CA LEU A 212 -6.28 -7.00 -2.54
C LEU A 212 -5.26 -7.94 -3.20
N ILE A 213 -5.17 -7.94 -4.54
CA ILE A 213 -4.48 -8.98 -5.30
C ILE A 213 -3.36 -8.39 -6.14
N GLU A 214 -2.21 -9.04 -6.08
CA GLU A 214 -1.08 -8.85 -6.98
C GLU A 214 -1.01 -10.02 -7.96
N VAL A 215 -0.98 -9.72 -9.26
CA VAL A 215 -0.88 -10.72 -10.33
C VAL A 215 0.50 -10.62 -10.96
N ARG A 216 1.33 -11.64 -10.83
CA ARG A 216 2.66 -11.70 -11.43
C ARG A 216 2.68 -12.68 -12.60
N SER A 217 2.99 -12.18 -13.78
CA SER A 217 3.16 -13.00 -14.97
C SER A 217 4.66 -13.27 -15.20
N GLY A 218 5.07 -14.53 -15.13
CA GLY A 218 6.45 -14.95 -15.34
C GLY A 218 6.55 -16.15 -16.31
N GLY A 219 7.74 -16.49 -16.77
CA GLY A 219 8.00 -17.59 -17.70
C GLY A 219 7.50 -18.99 -17.26
N GLY A 220 6.99 -19.13 -16.05
CA GLY A 220 6.42 -20.35 -15.48
C GLY A 220 4.90 -20.34 -15.33
N GLY A 221 4.21 -19.23 -15.62
CA GLY A 221 2.76 -19.09 -15.46
C GLY A 221 2.36 -17.79 -14.73
N VAL A 222 1.06 -17.65 -14.51
CA VAL A 222 0.48 -16.54 -13.74
C VAL A 222 0.48 -16.94 -12.26
N ASP A 223 1.16 -16.16 -11.43
CA ASP A 223 1.17 -16.28 -9.96
C ASP A 223 0.27 -15.17 -9.39
N VAL A 224 -0.63 -15.54 -8.49
CA VAL A 224 -1.62 -14.63 -7.90
C VAL A 224 -1.45 -14.65 -6.39
N ARG A 225 -1.22 -13.48 -5.80
CA ARG A 225 -0.92 -13.33 -4.37
C ARG A 225 -1.79 -12.25 -3.74
N LEU A 226 -1.97 -12.33 -2.43
CA LEU A 226 -2.49 -11.20 -1.66
C LEU A 226 -1.40 -10.13 -1.54
N ARG A 227 -1.80 -8.87 -1.66
CA ARG A 227 -1.00 -7.71 -1.27
C ARG A 227 -0.84 -7.68 0.26
N ASN A 228 -0.40 -6.58 0.83
CA ASN A 228 -0.32 -6.46 2.28
C ASN A 228 -1.71 -6.24 2.89
N LEU A 229 -2.43 -7.35 3.13
CA LEU A 229 -3.82 -7.32 3.58
C LEU A 229 -4.00 -6.56 4.92
N GLU A 230 -3.04 -6.65 5.85
CA GLU A 230 -3.11 -5.89 7.10
C GLU A 230 -3.05 -4.39 6.84
N TYR A 231 -2.15 -3.97 5.96
CA TYR A 231 -2.02 -2.57 5.58
C TYR A 231 -3.29 -2.05 4.91
N ASP A 232 -3.79 -2.78 3.89
CA ASP A 232 -4.96 -2.37 3.11
C ASP A 232 -6.20 -2.26 4.00
N LEU A 233 -6.42 -3.23 4.90
CA LEU A 233 -7.51 -3.21 5.87
C LEU A 233 -7.36 -2.07 6.88
N THR A 234 -6.18 -1.90 7.49
CA THR A 234 -5.96 -0.87 8.53
C THR A 234 -6.07 0.53 7.93
N SER A 235 -5.51 0.75 6.74
CA SER A 235 -5.63 2.02 6.02
C SER A 235 -7.09 2.34 5.68
N ALA A 236 -7.83 1.36 5.15
CA ALA A 236 -9.25 1.54 4.83
C ALA A 236 -10.12 1.76 6.09
N ILE A 237 -9.87 1.03 7.19
CA ILE A 237 -10.56 1.26 8.47
C ILE A 237 -10.22 2.65 9.00
N ARG A 238 -8.95 3.06 8.98
CA ARG A 238 -8.53 4.41 9.38
C ARG A 238 -9.27 5.48 8.59
N LYS A 239 -9.38 5.30 7.29
CA LYS A 239 -10.07 6.23 6.39
C LYS A 239 -11.55 6.38 6.74
N VAL A 240 -12.28 5.30 7.00
CA VAL A 240 -13.70 5.39 7.37
C VAL A 240 -13.90 5.90 8.80
N VAL A 241 -13.01 5.57 9.73
CA VAL A 241 -13.09 6.03 11.13
C VAL A 241 -12.81 7.53 11.22
N TYR A 242 -11.76 8.00 10.57
CA TYR A 242 -11.43 9.43 10.54
C TYR A 242 -12.40 10.23 9.63
N GLY A 243 -12.95 9.61 8.61
CA GLY A 243 -13.99 10.21 7.78
C GLY A 243 -15.37 10.35 8.45
N PHE A 244 -15.60 9.68 9.58
CA PHE A 244 -16.90 9.65 10.28
C PHE A 244 -17.10 10.81 11.25
N GLN A 245 -16.23 11.78 11.35
CA GLN A 245 -16.52 12.91 12.24
C GLN A 245 -17.78 13.63 11.79
N SER A 246 -18.67 13.91 12.75
CA SER A 246 -19.92 14.62 12.42
C SER A 246 -19.61 16.00 11.86
N VAL A 247 -20.45 16.48 10.97
CA VAL A 247 -20.31 17.82 10.37
C VAL A 247 -20.31 18.91 11.44
N GLU A 248 -21.08 18.74 12.50
CA GLU A 248 -21.10 19.67 13.63
C GLU A 248 -19.74 19.73 14.33
N ALA A 249 -19.06 18.59 14.49
CA ALA A 249 -17.70 18.56 15.08
C ALA A 249 -16.67 19.22 14.17
N VAL A 250 -16.77 18.99 12.86
CA VAL A 250 -15.92 19.64 11.84
C VAL A 250 -16.14 21.14 11.88
N LEU A 251 -17.39 21.60 11.75
CA LEU A 251 -17.72 23.02 11.74
C LEU A 251 -17.32 23.71 13.06
N ALA A 252 -17.49 23.05 14.21
CA ALA A 252 -17.06 23.58 15.50
C ALA A 252 -15.54 23.75 15.60
N ALA A 253 -14.77 22.92 14.91
CA ALA A 253 -13.30 22.97 14.89
C ALA A 253 -12.73 24.02 13.92
N LEU A 254 -13.52 24.51 12.96
CA LEU A 254 -13.05 25.53 12.02
C LEU A 254 -12.71 26.85 12.75
N GLU A 255 -11.58 27.43 12.45
CA GLU A 255 -11.19 28.77 12.95
C GLU A 255 -12.03 29.86 12.29
N GLU A 256 -12.25 29.76 10.96
CA GLU A 256 -13.07 30.65 10.15
C GLU A 256 -14.36 29.95 9.66
N PRO A 257 -15.45 30.69 9.44
CA PRO A 257 -16.69 30.11 8.90
C PRO A 257 -16.47 29.56 7.49
N ALA A 258 -17.17 28.48 7.18
CA ALA A 258 -17.25 27.95 5.83
C ALA A 258 -18.33 28.70 5.01
N ASP A 259 -18.02 29.09 3.79
CA ASP A 259 -18.90 29.82 2.87
C ASP A 259 -19.12 29.00 1.60
N LEU A 260 -20.36 28.57 1.37
CA LEU A 260 -20.75 27.84 0.17
C LEU A 260 -21.34 28.80 -0.86
N THR A 261 -20.68 28.99 -2.00
CA THR A 261 -21.27 29.73 -3.13
C THR A 261 -21.73 28.75 -4.20
N VAL A 262 -23.02 28.84 -4.54
CA VAL A 262 -23.64 27.99 -5.56
C VAL A 262 -23.85 28.83 -6.81
N TYR A 263 -23.08 28.53 -7.85
CA TYR A 263 -23.22 29.17 -9.17
C TYR A 263 -24.19 28.34 -10.01
N MET A 264 -25.40 28.89 -10.23
CA MET A 264 -26.41 28.22 -11.07
C MET A 264 -27.20 29.20 -11.92
N THR A 265 -27.64 28.73 -13.08
CA THR A 265 -28.53 29.47 -14.01
C THR A 265 -29.88 28.77 -14.07
N PRO A 266 -30.83 29.06 -13.15
CA PRO A 266 -32.08 28.32 -13.04
C PRO A 266 -32.93 28.31 -14.32
N GLU A 267 -32.88 29.40 -15.11
CA GLU A 267 -33.71 29.52 -16.32
C GLU A 267 -33.23 28.64 -17.48
N THR A 268 -31.95 28.21 -17.46
CA THR A 268 -31.32 27.39 -18.53
C THR A 268 -31.07 25.96 -18.13
N LEU A 269 -31.46 25.56 -16.92
CA LEU A 269 -31.30 24.19 -16.46
C LEU A 269 -32.15 23.22 -17.30
N PRO A 270 -31.60 22.05 -17.65
CA PRO A 270 -32.38 20.98 -18.27
C PRO A 270 -33.56 20.52 -17.39
N GLU A 271 -34.66 20.10 -17.99
CA GLU A 271 -35.87 19.66 -17.28
C GLU A 271 -35.59 18.59 -16.17
N ARG A 272 -34.62 17.73 -16.42
CA ARG A 272 -34.16 16.71 -15.45
C ARG A 272 -33.46 17.28 -14.20
N LEU A 273 -33.04 18.54 -14.24
CA LEU A 273 -32.33 19.25 -13.15
C LEU A 273 -33.18 20.39 -12.60
N SER A 274 -34.48 20.46 -12.92
CA SER A 274 -35.40 21.51 -12.48
C SER A 274 -35.50 21.62 -10.96
N ASP A 275 -35.36 20.49 -10.24
CA ASP A 275 -35.50 20.43 -8.79
C ASP A 275 -34.15 20.66 -8.06
N ALA A 276 -33.03 20.74 -8.78
CA ALA A 276 -31.71 20.91 -8.20
C ALA A 276 -31.56 22.21 -7.36
N PRO A 277 -32.08 23.37 -7.80
CA PRO A 277 -32.02 24.58 -6.99
C PRO A 277 -32.67 24.44 -5.61
N ASP A 278 -33.85 23.82 -5.53
CA ASP A 278 -34.57 23.62 -4.30
C ASP A 278 -33.88 22.59 -3.39
N THR A 279 -33.36 21.50 -3.98
CA THR A 279 -32.63 20.46 -3.28
C THR A 279 -31.31 20.98 -2.68
N ILE A 280 -30.52 21.72 -3.47
CA ILE A 280 -29.25 22.29 -2.99
C ILE A 280 -29.51 23.33 -1.89
N SER A 281 -30.52 24.20 -2.10
CA SER A 281 -30.88 25.22 -1.12
C SER A 281 -31.33 24.59 0.20
N GLY A 282 -32.16 23.55 0.14
CA GLY A 282 -32.66 22.85 1.31
C GLY A 282 -31.52 22.21 2.12
N VAL A 283 -30.60 21.49 1.45
CA VAL A 283 -29.44 20.88 2.11
C VAL A 283 -28.51 21.94 2.71
N ALA A 284 -28.25 23.03 1.98
CA ALA A 284 -27.38 24.11 2.48
C ALA A 284 -28.01 24.84 3.69
N GLU A 285 -29.36 25.02 3.70
CA GLU A 285 -30.08 25.60 4.81
C GLU A 285 -30.05 24.70 6.05
N ASP A 286 -30.19 23.38 5.88
CA ASP A 286 -30.06 22.39 6.95
C ASP A 286 -28.70 22.42 7.60
N ILE A 287 -27.63 22.36 6.80
CA ILE A 287 -26.25 22.44 7.29
C ILE A 287 -25.99 23.77 8.00
N ALA A 288 -26.49 24.89 7.44
CA ALA A 288 -26.36 26.20 8.07
C ALA A 288 -27.07 26.24 9.42
N GLY A 289 -28.27 25.61 9.53
CA GLY A 289 -29.03 25.49 10.77
C GLY A 289 -28.28 24.66 11.84
N GLU A 290 -27.58 23.59 11.45
CA GLU A 290 -26.81 22.72 12.32
C GLU A 290 -25.43 23.33 12.70
N SER A 291 -24.94 24.29 11.91
CA SER A 291 -23.57 24.85 12.02
C SER A 291 -23.29 25.78 13.20
N GLY A 292 -24.34 26.24 13.90
CA GLY A 292 -24.20 27.27 14.92
C GLY A 292 -23.62 28.61 14.39
N GLY A 293 -23.78 28.87 13.07
CA GLY A 293 -23.29 30.08 12.42
C GLY A 293 -21.87 29.96 11.84
N LYS A 294 -21.32 28.76 11.77
CA LYS A 294 -20.02 28.45 11.18
C LYS A 294 -20.11 28.04 9.71
N PHE A 295 -21.30 27.99 9.15
CA PHE A 295 -21.53 27.72 7.73
C PHE A 295 -22.55 28.72 7.20
N THR A 296 -22.19 29.32 6.06
CA THR A 296 -23.09 30.23 5.32
C THR A 296 -23.17 29.75 3.87
N TYR A 297 -24.27 30.14 3.16
CA TYR A 297 -24.38 29.83 1.76
C TYR A 297 -24.98 30.96 0.98
N THR A 298 -24.60 31.08 -0.29
CA THR A 298 -25.07 32.10 -1.24
C THR A 298 -25.31 31.47 -2.61
N ILE A 299 -26.42 31.80 -3.24
CA ILE A 299 -26.72 31.36 -4.60
C ILE A 299 -26.51 32.53 -5.53
N VAL A 300 -25.72 32.33 -6.58
CA VAL A 300 -25.35 33.35 -7.56
C VAL A 300 -25.69 32.85 -8.96
N ASP A 301 -26.48 33.65 -9.70
CA ASP A 301 -26.70 33.43 -11.13
C ASP A 301 -25.67 34.27 -11.90
N PRO A 302 -24.68 33.63 -12.56
CA PRO A 302 -23.65 34.37 -13.33
C PRO A 302 -24.20 35.11 -14.54
N ASP A 303 -25.39 34.76 -15.02
CA ASP A 303 -26.03 35.38 -16.21
C ASP A 303 -27.04 36.45 -15.82
N ALA A 304 -27.30 36.66 -14.53
CA ALA A 304 -28.18 37.70 -14.07
C ALA A 304 -27.58 39.10 -14.40
N PRO A 305 -28.38 40.11 -14.78
CA PRO A 305 -27.91 41.45 -15.14
C PRO A 305 -27.15 42.17 -14.03
N ASP A 306 -27.41 41.82 -12.77
CA ASP A 306 -26.82 42.37 -11.54
C ASP A 306 -25.94 41.38 -10.79
N SER A 307 -25.45 40.34 -11.50
CA SER A 307 -24.57 39.34 -10.93
C SER A 307 -23.29 39.98 -10.39
N PRO A 308 -22.83 39.56 -9.16
CA PRO A 308 -21.57 40.03 -8.60
C PRO A 308 -20.35 39.48 -9.35
N VAL A 309 -20.51 38.41 -10.13
CA VAL A 309 -19.44 37.75 -10.89
C VAL A 309 -19.82 37.56 -12.35
N THR A 310 -18.83 37.61 -13.24
CA THR A 310 -19.00 37.34 -14.68
C THR A 310 -18.54 35.92 -15.01
N ARG A 311 -19.00 35.35 -16.13
CA ARG A 311 -18.54 34.07 -16.66
C ARG A 311 -17.02 33.99 -16.79
N GLN A 312 -16.36 35.08 -17.20
CA GLN A 312 -14.91 35.18 -17.36
C GLN A 312 -14.22 35.09 -15.99
N GLN A 313 -14.74 35.77 -14.97
CA GLN A 313 -14.17 35.69 -13.62
C GLN A 313 -14.30 34.29 -13.03
N LEU A 314 -15.40 33.57 -13.27
CA LEU A 314 -15.55 32.17 -12.84
C LEU A 314 -14.55 31.25 -13.50
N TYR A 315 -14.26 31.51 -14.78
CA TYR A 315 -13.22 30.74 -15.49
C TYR A 315 -11.81 31.07 -14.98
N ASP A 316 -11.50 32.36 -14.83
CA ASP A 316 -10.16 32.84 -14.46
C ASP A 316 -9.81 32.44 -13.00
N GLN A 317 -10.78 32.40 -12.09
CA GLN A 317 -10.57 32.12 -10.68
C GLN A 317 -10.72 30.64 -10.32
N TYR A 318 -11.73 29.96 -10.89
CA TYR A 318 -12.10 28.60 -10.48
C TYR A 318 -12.01 27.59 -11.63
N GLU A 319 -11.60 28.00 -12.83
CA GLU A 319 -11.64 27.19 -14.07
C GLU A 319 -13.04 26.63 -14.40
N ILE A 320 -14.10 27.21 -13.81
CA ILE A 320 -15.48 26.77 -14.01
C ILE A 320 -15.96 27.12 -15.41
N GLN A 321 -16.44 26.12 -16.15
CA GLN A 321 -17.06 26.26 -17.45
C GLN A 321 -18.53 25.84 -17.41
N PRO A 322 -19.41 26.49 -18.20
CA PRO A 322 -20.81 26.09 -18.25
C PRO A 322 -20.99 24.74 -18.93
N PHE A 323 -21.94 23.96 -18.47
CA PHE A 323 -22.34 22.72 -19.10
C PHE A 323 -23.21 22.97 -20.30
N ALA A 324 -23.01 22.25 -21.40
CA ALA A 324 -23.89 22.33 -22.57
C ALA A 324 -25.20 21.56 -22.32
N THR A 325 -26.35 22.17 -22.61
CA THR A 325 -27.65 21.51 -22.48
C THR A 325 -27.79 20.32 -23.44
N SER A 326 -27.25 20.41 -24.64
CA SER A 326 -27.15 19.33 -25.61
C SER A 326 -26.00 19.56 -26.58
N LEU A 327 -25.51 18.47 -27.21
CA LEU A 327 -24.43 18.53 -28.21
C LEU A 327 -24.72 19.41 -29.43
N PHE A 328 -25.98 19.82 -29.65
CA PHE A 328 -26.43 20.56 -30.80
C PHE A 328 -27.15 21.86 -30.44
N SER A 329 -27.40 22.17 -29.16
CA SER A 329 -27.95 23.44 -28.73
C SER A 329 -26.81 24.40 -28.35
N GLY A 330 -26.91 25.67 -28.71
CA GLY A 330 -25.98 26.70 -28.25
C GLY A 330 -26.27 27.15 -26.80
N GLU A 331 -27.18 26.49 -26.09
CA GLU A 331 -27.58 26.82 -24.73
C GLU A 331 -26.68 26.10 -23.73
N SER A 332 -26.28 26.83 -22.70
CA SER A 332 -25.43 26.35 -21.64
C SER A 332 -25.97 26.77 -20.27
N TYR A 333 -25.66 26.01 -19.23
CA TYR A 333 -26.06 26.29 -17.86
C TYR A 333 -24.90 26.12 -16.89
N TYR A 334 -24.98 26.84 -15.78
CA TYR A 334 -24.10 26.64 -14.63
C TYR A 334 -24.82 25.85 -13.56
N LEU A 335 -24.13 24.92 -12.92
CA LEU A 335 -24.53 24.21 -11.72
C LEU A 335 -23.26 23.73 -11.02
N HIS A 336 -22.61 24.63 -10.30
CA HIS A 336 -21.36 24.39 -9.60
C HIS A 336 -21.48 24.91 -8.17
N MET A 337 -20.84 24.25 -7.25
CA MET A 337 -20.72 24.69 -5.87
C MET A 337 -19.25 24.98 -5.57
N VAL A 338 -18.97 26.07 -4.89
CA VAL A 338 -17.63 26.44 -4.43
C VAL A 338 -17.71 26.60 -2.91
N LEU A 339 -16.97 25.81 -2.20
CA LEU A 339 -16.86 25.89 -0.75
C LEU A 339 -15.55 26.57 -0.40
N GLN A 340 -15.63 27.61 0.41
CA GLN A 340 -14.49 28.38 0.90
C GLN A 340 -14.40 28.29 2.43
N VAL A 341 -13.19 28.06 2.96
CA VAL A 341 -12.89 28.12 4.40
C VAL A 341 -11.58 28.86 4.56
N GLY A 342 -11.65 30.09 5.08
CA GLY A 342 -10.49 31.00 5.09
C GLY A 342 -9.96 31.28 3.68
N ASP A 343 -8.66 31.04 3.49
CA ASP A 343 -8.00 31.21 2.19
C ASP A 343 -8.11 29.96 1.27
N GLN A 344 -8.78 28.89 1.73
CA GLN A 344 -8.91 27.67 0.96
C GLN A 344 -10.24 27.62 0.23
N GLU A 345 -10.20 27.31 -1.07
CA GLU A 345 -11.37 27.21 -1.94
C GLU A 345 -11.41 25.86 -2.65
N GLN A 346 -12.56 25.23 -2.71
CA GLN A 346 -12.76 23.94 -3.39
C GLN A 346 -14.02 23.96 -4.25
N VAL A 347 -13.89 23.61 -5.52
CA VAL A 347 -15.04 23.42 -6.42
C VAL A 347 -15.63 22.03 -6.17
N ILE A 348 -16.95 21.98 -5.97
CA ILE A 348 -17.73 20.76 -5.85
C ILE A 348 -18.53 20.60 -7.14
N TYR A 349 -18.23 19.57 -7.91
CA TYR A 349 -19.01 19.21 -9.09
C TYR A 349 -20.17 18.31 -8.68
N PRO A 350 -21.41 18.67 -9.01
CA PRO A 350 -22.54 17.81 -8.71
C PRO A 350 -22.41 16.51 -9.51
N SER A 351 -22.40 15.38 -8.81
CA SER A 351 -22.33 14.06 -9.42
C SER A 351 -23.58 13.23 -9.08
N GLY A 352 -23.99 12.36 -9.98
CA GLY A 352 -25.10 11.44 -9.76
C GLY A 352 -26.49 12.02 -10.03
N GLU A 353 -27.49 11.54 -9.28
CA GLU A 353 -28.91 11.93 -9.44
C GLU A 353 -29.27 13.21 -8.67
N LEU A 354 -28.31 13.88 -8.04
CA LEU A 354 -28.50 15.12 -7.24
C LEU A 354 -29.56 14.96 -6.13
N THR A 355 -29.55 13.82 -5.46
CA THR A 355 -30.42 13.63 -4.29
C THR A 355 -29.94 14.47 -3.09
N GLU A 356 -30.82 14.76 -2.14
CA GLU A 356 -30.43 15.44 -0.89
C GLU A 356 -29.22 14.76 -0.21
N GLY A 357 -29.19 13.42 -0.22
CA GLY A 357 -28.09 12.64 0.34
C GLY A 357 -26.76 12.82 -0.42
N ASP A 358 -26.79 12.87 -1.75
CA ASP A 358 -25.59 13.06 -2.57
C ASP A 358 -25.01 14.46 -2.40
N ILE A 359 -25.89 15.48 -2.38
CA ILE A 359 -25.47 16.89 -2.21
C ILE A 359 -24.90 17.09 -0.81
N ARG A 360 -25.62 16.62 0.23
CA ARG A 360 -25.14 16.69 1.62
C ARG A 360 -23.78 16.00 1.75
N SER A 361 -23.64 14.80 1.24
CA SER A 361 -22.38 14.04 1.29
C SER A 361 -21.23 14.76 0.58
N SER A 362 -21.50 15.41 -0.55
CA SER A 362 -20.47 16.17 -1.30
C SER A 362 -20.00 17.40 -0.52
N ILE A 363 -20.93 18.16 0.06
CA ILE A 363 -20.62 19.33 0.89
C ILE A 363 -19.86 18.91 2.15
N GLU A 364 -20.35 17.90 2.86
CA GLU A 364 -19.73 17.38 4.08
C GLU A 364 -18.32 16.82 3.85
N THR A 365 -18.14 16.10 2.73
CA THR A 365 -16.81 15.59 2.34
C THR A 365 -15.85 16.72 2.04
N THR A 366 -16.33 17.78 1.38
CA THR A 366 -15.49 18.94 1.06
C THR A 366 -15.18 19.76 2.32
N LEU A 367 -16.17 19.95 3.23
CA LEU A 367 -15.92 20.55 4.55
C LEU A 367 -14.86 19.80 5.34
N LYS A 368 -14.92 18.47 5.34
CA LYS A 368 -13.92 17.64 6.00
C LYS A 368 -12.52 17.81 5.39
N ARG A 369 -12.43 17.96 4.05
CA ARG A 369 -11.16 18.21 3.36
C ARG A 369 -10.54 19.57 3.67
N LEU A 370 -11.38 20.59 3.80
CA LEU A 370 -10.95 21.96 4.10
C LEU A 370 -10.71 22.18 5.60
N SER A 371 -11.01 21.18 6.45
CA SER A 371 -10.78 21.27 7.88
C SER A 371 -9.39 20.78 8.27
N PRO A 372 -8.59 21.58 9.03
CA PRO A 372 -7.26 21.18 9.43
C PRO A 372 -7.30 19.91 10.31
N GLY A 373 -6.40 18.96 10.03
CA GLY A 373 -6.16 17.79 10.87
C GLY A 373 -6.77 16.46 10.40
N PHE A 374 -7.32 16.37 9.19
CA PHE A 374 -8.00 15.15 8.72
C PHE A 374 -7.20 14.27 7.77
N LEU A 375 -6.56 14.83 6.78
CA LEU A 375 -5.65 14.12 5.89
C LEU A 375 -4.35 14.93 5.84
N GLN A 376 -3.24 14.23 5.87
CA GLN A 376 -1.95 14.88 5.65
C GLN A 376 -1.91 15.40 4.22
N VAL A 377 -1.43 16.64 4.07
CA VAL A 377 -1.39 17.33 2.79
C VAL A 377 -0.01 17.16 2.17
N VAL A 378 0.02 16.60 0.97
CA VAL A 378 1.22 16.50 0.16
C VAL A 378 1.22 17.63 -0.87
N GLY A 379 2.11 18.60 -0.71
CA GLY A 379 2.40 19.58 -1.73
C GLY A 379 3.19 18.96 -2.87
N LEU A 380 2.65 18.90 -4.06
CA LEU A 380 3.32 18.35 -5.22
C LEU A 380 3.70 19.48 -6.19
N TRP A 381 5.01 19.62 -6.41
CA TRP A 381 5.55 20.47 -7.46
C TRP A 381 6.07 19.61 -8.61
N THR A 382 5.68 19.95 -9.81
CA THR A 382 6.18 19.34 -11.06
C THR A 382 6.45 20.47 -12.06
N PRO A 383 7.35 20.31 -13.01
CA PRO A 383 7.57 21.33 -14.04
C PRO A 383 6.27 21.70 -14.74
N PRO A 384 6.06 22.98 -15.05
CA PRO A 384 4.89 23.39 -15.81
C PRO A 384 4.84 22.67 -17.16
N ALA A 385 3.67 22.12 -17.48
CA ALA A 385 3.44 21.42 -18.74
C ALA A 385 3.39 22.43 -19.89
N GLU A 386 4.54 22.78 -20.46
CA GLU A 386 4.58 23.68 -21.64
C GLU A 386 4.11 22.89 -22.87
N PRO A 387 3.03 23.35 -23.54
CA PRO A 387 2.58 22.75 -24.78
C PRO A 387 3.63 23.00 -25.87
N GLN A 388 4.30 21.97 -26.33
CA GLN A 388 5.24 22.03 -27.43
C GLN A 388 4.49 22.18 -28.76
N GLN A 389 4.86 23.20 -29.57
CA GLN A 389 4.37 23.31 -30.93
C GLN A 389 5.29 22.52 -31.88
N ASN A 390 4.73 21.58 -32.63
CA ASN A 390 5.48 20.93 -33.70
C ASN A 390 5.76 21.89 -34.88
N MET A 391 6.64 21.51 -35.80
CA MET A 391 6.96 22.35 -37.01
C MET A 391 5.74 22.69 -37.86
N LEU A 392 4.60 22.07 -37.64
CA LEU A 392 3.32 22.31 -38.33
C LEU A 392 2.40 23.24 -37.53
N GLY A 393 2.86 23.78 -36.38
CA GLY A 393 2.08 24.67 -35.53
C GLY A 393 0.96 23.99 -34.76
N GLN A 394 0.99 22.63 -34.65
CA GLN A 394 0.06 21.88 -33.84
C GLN A 394 0.60 21.78 -32.41
N THR A 395 -0.25 22.03 -31.43
CA THR A 395 0.07 21.86 -30.02
C THR A 395 0.20 20.36 -29.72
N GLN A 396 1.36 19.91 -29.31
CA GLN A 396 1.57 18.59 -28.79
C GLN A 396 1.52 18.63 -27.25
N GLN A 397 0.88 17.65 -26.65
CA GLN A 397 0.94 17.48 -25.21
C GLN A 397 2.39 17.18 -24.78
N PRO A 398 2.81 17.61 -23.59
CA PRO A 398 4.12 17.27 -23.05
C PRO A 398 4.27 15.75 -23.00
N ILE A 399 5.47 15.26 -23.22
CA ILE A 399 5.80 13.83 -23.25
C ILE A 399 5.83 13.28 -21.83
N SER A 400 6.45 14.07 -20.93
CA SER A 400 6.54 13.76 -19.52
C SER A 400 5.30 14.21 -18.79
N SER A 401 4.73 13.36 -18.00
CA SER A 401 3.64 13.67 -17.07
C SER A 401 3.75 12.79 -15.82
N TRP A 402 3.15 13.26 -14.73
CA TRP A 402 3.23 12.62 -13.42
C TRP A 402 1.83 12.45 -12.82
N GLN A 403 0.86 12.04 -13.65
CA GLN A 403 -0.52 11.84 -13.20
C GLN A 403 -0.67 10.58 -12.34
N GLN A 404 -0.01 9.48 -12.70
CA GLN A 404 -0.11 8.24 -11.95
C GLN A 404 0.46 8.38 -10.53
N ILE A 405 1.56 9.11 -10.34
CA ILE A 405 2.08 9.38 -8.99
C ILE A 405 1.13 10.29 -8.20
N ARG A 406 0.52 11.28 -8.83
CA ARG A 406 -0.50 12.13 -8.20
C ARG A 406 -1.71 11.30 -7.75
N GLU A 407 -2.22 10.44 -8.61
CA GLU A 407 -3.35 9.55 -8.30
C GLU A 407 -2.99 8.56 -7.19
N SER A 408 -1.78 7.98 -7.25
CA SER A 408 -1.28 7.06 -6.25
C SER A 408 -1.17 7.69 -4.85
N LEU A 409 -0.58 8.89 -4.77
CA LEU A 409 -0.53 9.65 -3.51
C LEU A 409 -1.92 10.09 -3.05
N GLY A 410 -2.82 10.45 -3.97
CA GLY A 410 -4.20 10.85 -3.67
C GLY A 410 -5.07 9.75 -3.08
N GLN A 411 -4.65 8.48 -3.12
CA GLN A 411 -5.33 7.39 -2.43
C GLN A 411 -5.21 7.50 -0.91
N GLU A 412 -4.12 8.05 -0.40
CA GLU A 412 -3.78 8.08 1.02
C GLU A 412 -3.69 9.49 1.61
N TYR A 413 -3.37 10.49 0.77
CA TYR A 413 -3.10 11.87 1.15
C TYR A 413 -3.99 12.84 0.37
N GLU A 414 -4.12 14.07 0.87
CA GLU A 414 -4.60 15.17 0.05
C GLU A 414 -3.42 15.72 -0.77
N VAL A 415 -3.50 15.62 -2.11
CA VAL A 415 -2.43 16.07 -2.99
C VAL A 415 -2.80 17.42 -3.59
N ARG A 416 -1.99 18.44 -3.28
CA ARG A 416 -2.15 19.79 -3.82
C ARG A 416 -0.97 20.16 -4.72
N SER A 417 -1.26 20.80 -5.86
CA SER A 417 -0.20 21.46 -6.63
C SER A 417 0.24 22.70 -5.88
N VAL A 418 1.55 22.88 -5.75
CA VAL A 418 2.15 24.01 -5.04
C VAL A 418 2.82 24.94 -6.04
N ASP A 419 2.49 26.22 -5.96
CA ASP A 419 3.20 27.30 -6.65
C ASP A 419 4.29 27.83 -5.72
N LEU A 420 5.55 27.62 -6.08
CA LEU A 420 6.72 28.04 -5.31
C LEU A 420 7.21 29.46 -5.69
N SER A 421 6.69 30.05 -6.74
CA SER A 421 7.11 31.38 -7.23
C SER A 421 6.87 32.50 -6.21
N THR A 422 5.99 32.26 -5.26
CA THR A 422 5.71 33.18 -4.12
C THR A 422 6.79 33.20 -3.07
N GLY A 423 7.82 32.36 -3.15
CA GLY A 423 8.88 32.19 -2.15
C GLY A 423 8.45 31.48 -0.88
N GLN A 424 7.26 30.89 -0.86
CA GLN A 424 6.72 30.20 0.31
C GLN A 424 5.99 28.92 -0.10
N VAL A 425 6.13 27.88 0.74
CA VAL A 425 5.26 26.71 0.72
C VAL A 425 4.09 26.98 1.65
N PRO A 426 2.84 26.71 1.26
CA PRO A 426 1.67 26.91 2.10
C PRO A 426 1.82 26.19 3.47
N ASP A 427 1.40 26.84 4.55
CA ASP A 427 1.57 26.33 5.93
C ASP A 427 0.83 25.03 6.20
N ASN A 428 -0.17 24.71 5.37
CA ASN A 428 -0.95 23.48 5.48
C ASN A 428 -0.35 22.29 4.72
N VAL A 429 0.85 22.40 4.17
CA VAL A 429 1.58 21.30 3.54
C VAL A 429 2.40 20.58 4.59
N ASP A 430 2.19 19.27 4.73
CA ASP A 430 2.93 18.42 5.65
C ASP A 430 4.22 17.86 5.05
N VAL A 431 4.19 17.57 3.75
CA VAL A 431 5.37 17.12 2.97
C VAL A 431 5.37 17.76 1.60
N LEU A 432 6.50 18.32 1.23
CA LEU A 432 6.72 18.85 -0.13
C LEU A 432 7.41 17.77 -0.98
N VAL A 433 6.78 17.42 -2.10
CA VAL A 433 7.33 16.50 -3.11
C VAL A 433 7.66 17.30 -4.36
N VAL A 434 8.93 17.35 -4.74
CA VAL A 434 9.44 18.04 -5.92
C VAL A 434 9.92 17.00 -6.93
N ILE A 435 9.30 16.95 -8.09
CA ILE A 435 9.64 15.98 -9.15
C ILE A 435 10.15 16.71 -10.37
N GLY A 436 11.32 16.30 -10.86
CA GLY A 436 11.93 16.83 -12.09
C GLY A 436 12.22 18.32 -12.04
N PRO A 437 12.86 18.85 -10.97
CA PRO A 437 13.15 20.28 -10.88
C PRO A 437 13.97 20.73 -12.09
N GLN A 438 13.46 21.72 -12.81
CA GLN A 438 14.11 22.36 -13.95
C GLN A 438 13.60 23.79 -14.13
N GLY A 439 14.47 24.69 -14.57
CA GLY A 439 14.12 26.09 -14.80
C GLY A 439 13.64 26.80 -13.54
N MET A 440 14.12 26.39 -12.36
CA MET A 440 13.68 26.95 -11.09
C MET A 440 14.32 28.30 -10.84
N THR A 441 13.49 29.26 -10.43
CA THR A 441 13.94 30.59 -10.02
C THR A 441 14.55 30.57 -8.62
N ASP A 442 15.25 31.64 -8.24
CA ASP A 442 15.81 31.78 -6.90
C ASP A 442 14.70 31.83 -5.84
N GLU A 443 13.55 32.43 -6.17
CA GLU A 443 12.38 32.48 -5.29
C GLU A 443 11.83 31.06 -5.01
N GLU A 444 11.73 30.22 -6.04
CA GLU A 444 11.25 28.84 -5.89
C GLU A 444 12.23 27.99 -5.07
N ARG A 445 13.54 28.14 -5.29
CA ARG A 445 14.58 27.50 -4.48
C ARG A 445 14.53 27.97 -3.03
N TYR A 446 14.35 29.29 -2.82
CA TYR A 446 14.19 29.88 -1.50
C TYR A 446 12.96 29.33 -0.76
N ALA A 447 11.83 29.15 -1.46
CA ALA A 447 10.63 28.54 -0.89
C ALA A 447 10.91 27.13 -0.36
N ILE A 448 11.62 26.29 -1.11
CA ILE A 448 11.97 24.92 -0.71
C ILE A 448 12.95 24.96 0.49
N ASP A 449 13.99 25.82 0.42
CA ASP A 449 14.97 25.97 1.50
C ASP A 449 14.28 26.38 2.80
N GLN A 450 13.51 27.46 2.78
CA GLN A 450 12.86 27.97 3.99
C GLN A 450 11.78 27.02 4.54
N TYR A 451 11.14 26.22 3.67
CA TYR A 451 10.25 25.16 4.13
C TYR A 451 11.02 24.09 4.92
N LEU A 452 12.18 23.65 4.43
CA LEU A 452 13.06 22.71 5.14
C LEU A 452 13.61 23.36 6.43
N MET A 453 13.98 24.65 6.40
CA MET A 453 14.48 25.38 7.56
C MET A 453 13.43 25.53 8.67
N ARG A 454 12.15 25.58 8.35
CA ARG A 454 11.05 25.58 9.33
C ARG A 454 10.77 24.20 9.93
N GLY A 455 11.52 23.16 9.56
CA GLY A 455 11.30 21.79 10.03
C GLY A 455 10.41 20.95 9.10
N GLY A 456 10.09 21.47 7.92
CA GLY A 456 9.34 20.74 6.89
C GLY A 456 10.10 19.53 6.37
N SER A 457 9.36 18.60 5.79
CA SER A 457 9.91 17.39 5.15
C SER A 457 9.85 17.52 3.64
N VAL A 458 10.96 17.25 2.96
CA VAL A 458 11.08 17.43 1.50
C VAL A 458 11.51 16.12 0.84
N VAL A 459 10.81 15.72 -0.21
CA VAL A 459 11.18 14.61 -1.09
C VAL A 459 11.48 15.16 -2.47
N VAL A 460 12.73 15.02 -2.92
CA VAL A 460 13.19 15.56 -4.21
C VAL A 460 13.56 14.40 -5.14
N ALA A 461 12.85 14.29 -6.25
CA ALA A 461 13.21 13.42 -7.37
C ALA A 461 13.97 14.28 -8.40
N ALA A 462 15.31 14.34 -8.26
CA ALA A 462 16.17 15.24 -8.99
C ALA A 462 17.20 14.47 -9.82
N GLY A 463 16.91 14.26 -11.09
CA GLY A 463 17.93 13.83 -12.08
C GLY A 463 18.56 15.04 -12.79
N ASN A 464 19.70 14.84 -13.41
CA ASN A 464 20.33 15.86 -14.27
C ASN A 464 19.87 15.75 -15.73
N TYR A 465 19.01 14.82 -16.04
CA TYR A 465 18.53 14.54 -17.40
C TYR A 465 17.04 14.35 -17.42
N GLY A 466 16.38 14.92 -18.42
CA GLY A 466 14.95 14.72 -18.70
C GLY A 466 14.73 14.08 -20.07
N ILE A 467 13.61 13.41 -20.23
CA ILE A 467 13.21 12.78 -21.50
C ILE A 467 12.82 13.85 -22.52
N GLN A 468 13.21 13.65 -23.76
CA GLN A 468 12.73 14.41 -24.91
C GLN A 468 12.49 13.51 -26.11
N VAL A 469 11.66 13.94 -27.07
CA VAL A 469 11.61 13.30 -28.39
C VAL A 469 12.73 13.87 -29.26
N ASP A 470 13.53 12.99 -29.85
CA ASP A 470 14.49 13.42 -30.87
C ASP A 470 13.73 13.96 -32.10
N PRO A 471 13.86 15.28 -32.40
CA PRO A 471 13.09 15.89 -33.48
C PRO A 471 13.50 15.38 -34.87
N MET A 472 14.66 14.75 -35.02
CA MET A 472 15.16 14.24 -36.30
C MET A 472 14.83 12.73 -36.50
N GLN A 473 14.82 11.94 -35.46
CA GLN A 473 14.66 10.49 -35.56
C GLN A 473 13.29 10.01 -35.01
N GLY A 474 12.57 10.86 -34.26
CA GLY A 474 11.28 10.52 -33.67
C GLY A 474 11.36 9.48 -32.55
N GLY A 475 12.55 9.24 -32.01
CA GLY A 475 12.81 8.36 -30.87
C GLY A 475 12.97 9.12 -29.56
N LEU A 476 13.02 8.39 -28.44
CA LEU A 476 13.35 8.97 -27.14
C LEU A 476 14.82 9.40 -27.11
N GLY A 477 15.09 10.54 -26.54
CA GLY A 477 16.41 11.09 -26.25
C GLY A 477 16.45 11.69 -24.84
N LEU A 478 17.61 12.06 -24.37
CA LEU A 478 17.79 12.78 -23.12
C LEU A 478 18.30 14.19 -23.38
N LYS A 479 17.82 15.14 -22.58
CA LYS A 479 18.37 16.49 -22.50
C LYS A 479 18.90 16.75 -21.09
N PRO A 480 20.01 17.47 -20.92
CA PRO A 480 20.42 17.98 -19.62
C PRO A 480 19.34 18.92 -19.08
N LEU A 481 19.11 18.90 -17.77
CA LEU A 481 18.23 19.82 -17.06
C LEU A 481 19.07 20.99 -16.56
N GLU A 482 18.59 22.21 -16.83
CA GLU A 482 19.21 23.46 -16.37
C GLU A 482 18.40 23.99 -15.18
N ASP A 483 19.04 24.82 -14.35
CA ASP A 483 18.43 25.47 -13.19
C ASP A 483 17.64 24.49 -12.29
N ASN A 484 18.23 23.31 -12.06
CA ASN A 484 17.74 22.32 -11.16
C ASN A 484 18.19 22.61 -9.70
N LEU A 485 17.78 21.77 -8.74
CA LEU A 485 18.13 21.96 -7.33
C LEU A 485 19.53 21.45 -6.97
N ARG A 486 20.37 21.06 -7.91
CA ARG A 486 21.64 20.40 -7.66
C ARG A 486 22.57 21.22 -6.75
N GLU A 487 22.76 22.51 -7.06
CA GLU A 487 23.64 23.37 -6.27
C GLU A 487 23.14 23.50 -4.83
N MET A 488 21.84 23.72 -4.65
CA MET A 488 21.23 23.79 -3.33
C MET A 488 21.36 22.47 -2.54
N LEU A 489 21.18 21.35 -3.19
CA LEU A 489 21.34 20.02 -2.56
C LEU A 489 22.81 19.77 -2.17
N ALA A 490 23.78 20.25 -2.96
CA ALA A 490 25.20 20.17 -2.63
C ALA A 490 25.55 21.02 -1.38
N GLU A 491 24.87 22.17 -1.15
CA GLU A 491 25.00 22.91 0.11
C GLU A 491 24.52 22.10 1.32
N TYR A 492 23.51 21.25 1.15
CA TYR A 492 23.08 20.30 2.19
C TYR A 492 24.00 19.09 2.32
N GLY A 493 25.04 18.98 1.51
CA GLY A 493 26.00 17.86 1.50
C GLY A 493 25.52 16.64 0.71
N ILE A 494 24.61 16.84 -0.26
CA ILE A 494 24.11 15.81 -1.15
C ILE A 494 24.33 16.24 -2.59
N ASP A 495 25.34 15.69 -3.26
CA ASP A 495 25.65 16.05 -4.64
C ASP A 495 25.07 15.01 -5.63
N VAL A 496 24.24 15.49 -6.56
CA VAL A 496 23.67 14.69 -7.66
C VAL A 496 24.58 14.82 -8.87
N GLY A 497 25.30 13.74 -9.21
CA GLY A 497 26.33 13.71 -10.25
C GLY A 497 25.77 13.93 -11.65
N GLU A 498 26.59 14.51 -12.53
CA GLU A 498 26.24 14.79 -13.95
C GLU A 498 26.29 13.57 -14.88
N SER A 499 26.63 12.40 -14.36
CA SER A 499 26.67 11.19 -15.15
C SER A 499 25.39 10.35 -14.96
N LEU A 500 25.15 9.42 -15.88
CA LEU A 500 24.12 8.41 -15.81
C LEU A 500 24.71 7.09 -15.32
N VAL A 501 24.03 6.43 -14.41
CA VAL A 501 24.41 5.11 -13.94
C VAL A 501 23.86 4.06 -14.90
N MET A 502 24.73 3.13 -15.28
CA MET A 502 24.40 1.95 -16.09
C MET A 502 24.72 0.69 -15.30
N ASP A 503 23.85 -0.30 -15.38
CA ASP A 503 23.96 -1.53 -14.61
C ASP A 503 23.60 -2.75 -15.47
N PRO A 504 24.41 -3.83 -15.50
CA PRO A 504 24.02 -5.07 -16.16
C PRO A 504 22.83 -5.73 -15.49
N GLN A 505 22.56 -5.42 -14.20
CA GLN A 505 21.30 -5.75 -13.51
C GLN A 505 20.26 -4.70 -13.87
N ASN A 506 19.49 -4.95 -14.92
CA ASN A 506 18.55 -3.98 -15.47
C ASN A 506 17.17 -4.57 -15.74
N GLU A 507 16.18 -3.68 -15.86
CA GLU A 507 14.88 -4.01 -16.43
C GLU A 507 14.96 -3.93 -17.96
N ALA A 508 14.34 -4.90 -18.63
CA ALA A 508 14.36 -4.97 -20.09
C ALA A 508 13.54 -3.82 -20.72
N PHE A 509 14.02 -3.33 -21.86
CA PHE A 509 13.34 -2.31 -22.65
C PHE A 509 12.58 -2.96 -23.83
N PRO A 510 11.29 -2.58 -24.08
CA PRO A 510 10.52 -3.10 -25.20
C PRO A 510 10.93 -2.44 -26.53
N VAL A 511 11.40 -3.23 -27.48
CA VAL A 511 11.67 -2.78 -28.84
C VAL A 511 10.71 -3.43 -29.80
N GLN A 512 10.06 -2.62 -30.65
CA GLN A 512 9.22 -3.16 -31.72
C GLN A 512 10.12 -3.65 -32.87
N THR A 513 10.08 -4.94 -33.13
CA THR A 513 10.77 -5.57 -34.25
C THR A 513 9.77 -6.09 -35.27
N THR A 514 10.18 -6.09 -36.57
CA THR A 514 9.33 -6.62 -37.61
C THR A 514 9.91 -7.93 -38.10
N ARG A 515 9.16 -9.03 -37.90
CA ARG A 515 9.56 -10.37 -38.35
C ARG A 515 8.76 -10.77 -39.58
N ASN A 516 9.47 -11.25 -40.61
CA ASN A 516 8.81 -11.83 -41.81
C ASN A 516 8.46 -13.29 -41.52
N VAL A 517 7.17 -13.60 -41.41
CA VAL A 517 6.66 -14.96 -41.26
C VAL A 517 5.80 -15.30 -42.48
N GLY A 518 6.30 -16.18 -43.35
CA GLY A 518 5.56 -16.64 -44.49
C GLY A 518 5.17 -15.59 -45.54
N GLY A 519 5.93 -14.45 -45.62
CA GLY A 519 5.67 -13.32 -46.50
C GLY A 519 4.80 -12.21 -45.92
N ALA A 520 4.29 -12.37 -44.68
CA ALA A 520 3.62 -11.33 -43.92
C ALA A 520 4.60 -10.70 -42.90
N GLN A 521 4.57 -9.37 -42.79
CA GLN A 521 5.30 -8.66 -41.76
C GLN A 521 4.49 -8.65 -40.45
N VAL A 522 5.00 -9.36 -39.46
CA VAL A 522 4.42 -9.39 -38.12
C VAL A 522 5.24 -8.48 -37.23
N ARG A 523 4.60 -7.52 -36.56
CA ARG A 523 5.22 -6.70 -35.53
C ARG A 523 5.24 -7.49 -34.22
N GLU A 524 6.40 -7.60 -33.64
CA GLU A 524 6.65 -8.31 -32.37
C GLU A 524 7.37 -7.37 -31.42
N ILE A 525 6.98 -7.40 -30.14
CA ILE A 525 7.73 -6.67 -29.10
C ILE A 525 8.81 -7.61 -28.60
N GLN A 526 10.04 -7.20 -28.71
CA GLN A 526 11.20 -7.92 -28.20
C GLN A 526 11.76 -7.18 -26.98
N ALA A 527 11.96 -7.89 -25.90
CA ALA A 527 12.64 -7.39 -24.71
C ALA A 527 14.16 -7.41 -24.95
N ILE A 528 14.83 -6.30 -24.74
CA ILE A 528 16.29 -6.18 -24.80
C ILE A 528 16.85 -5.73 -23.44
N ASP A 529 18.07 -6.17 -23.10
CA ASP A 529 18.76 -5.64 -21.93
C ASP A 529 19.04 -4.15 -22.13
N TYR A 530 18.71 -3.34 -21.13
CA TYR A 530 18.83 -1.89 -21.22
C TYR A 530 19.45 -1.30 -19.94
N PRO A 531 20.78 -1.20 -19.87
CA PRO A 531 21.52 -0.86 -18.64
C PRO A 531 21.14 0.46 -17.97
N PHE A 532 20.48 1.38 -18.66
CA PHE A 532 19.94 2.63 -18.09
C PHE A 532 18.71 2.44 -17.20
N PHE A 533 18.08 1.25 -17.23
CA PHE A 533 16.99 0.89 -16.35
C PHE A 533 17.52 0.05 -15.21
N VAL A 534 18.20 0.70 -14.26
CA VAL A 534 18.86 0.05 -13.14
C VAL A 534 17.85 -0.66 -12.24
N ASP A 535 17.93 -1.99 -12.17
CA ASP A 535 17.05 -2.84 -11.37
C ASP A 535 17.64 -3.05 -9.98
N VAL A 536 17.31 -2.15 -9.04
CA VAL A 536 17.78 -2.28 -7.66
C VAL A 536 16.99 -3.37 -6.95
N ARG A 537 17.70 -4.39 -6.48
CA ARG A 537 17.16 -5.51 -5.71
C ARG A 537 17.53 -5.39 -4.24
N GLN A 538 17.10 -6.34 -3.44
CA GLN A 538 17.27 -6.30 -1.98
C GLN A 538 18.73 -6.12 -1.52
N ASP A 539 19.71 -6.62 -2.25
CA ASP A 539 21.14 -6.45 -1.96
C ASP A 539 21.64 -5.02 -2.19
N GLY A 540 20.90 -4.22 -2.95
CA GLY A 540 21.10 -2.78 -3.16
C GLY A 540 20.20 -1.90 -2.30
N MET A 541 19.34 -2.45 -1.43
CA MET A 541 18.37 -1.72 -0.60
C MET A 541 18.82 -1.68 0.87
N ALA A 542 18.54 -0.59 1.56
CA ALA A 542 18.78 -0.47 3.00
C ALA A 542 17.79 -1.37 3.76
N SER A 543 18.24 -2.54 4.22
CA SER A 543 17.40 -3.54 4.89
C SER A 543 16.69 -3.01 6.15
N ASP A 544 17.31 -2.05 6.84
CA ASP A 544 16.82 -1.49 8.10
C ASP A 544 15.87 -0.29 7.88
N SER A 545 15.75 0.18 6.63
CA SER A 545 14.86 1.31 6.32
C SER A 545 13.48 0.82 5.94
N PRO A 546 12.42 1.27 6.63
CA PRO A 546 11.05 0.90 6.30
C PRO A 546 10.59 1.43 4.94
N ILE A 547 11.32 2.39 4.35
CA ILE A 547 11.02 2.94 3.02
C ILE A 547 11.20 1.88 1.94
N VAL A 548 12.21 1.02 2.04
CA VAL A 548 12.60 0.08 0.98
C VAL A 548 12.59 -1.40 1.38
N SER A 549 12.57 -1.71 2.68
CA SER A 549 12.77 -3.07 3.21
C SER A 549 11.76 -4.10 2.68
N ASN A 550 10.56 -3.69 2.27
CA ASN A 550 9.51 -4.56 1.76
C ASN A 550 9.36 -4.55 0.24
N LEU A 551 10.17 -3.74 -0.46
CA LEU A 551 10.11 -3.67 -1.91
C LEU A 551 10.92 -4.83 -2.52
N PRO A 552 10.34 -5.59 -3.46
CA PRO A 552 11.06 -6.71 -4.08
C PRO A 552 12.16 -6.23 -5.03
N ALA A 553 11.92 -5.12 -5.71
CA ALA A 553 12.84 -4.44 -6.61
C ALA A 553 12.30 -3.03 -6.90
N VAL A 554 13.19 -2.09 -7.21
CA VAL A 554 12.84 -0.75 -7.72
C VAL A 554 13.66 -0.48 -8.96
N THR A 555 13.01 -0.12 -10.05
CA THR A 555 13.70 0.27 -11.28
C THR A 555 13.95 1.77 -11.27
N MET A 556 15.22 2.15 -11.41
CA MET A 556 15.66 3.54 -11.51
C MET A 556 16.03 3.85 -12.95
N ASN A 557 15.21 4.64 -13.61
CA ASN A 557 15.34 4.96 -15.03
C ASN A 557 16.20 6.20 -15.22
N TRP A 558 17.25 6.12 -16.05
CA TRP A 558 18.16 7.24 -16.38
C TRP A 558 18.65 8.00 -15.14
N VAL A 559 19.06 7.27 -14.13
CA VAL A 559 19.40 7.79 -12.81
C VAL A 559 20.82 8.35 -12.75
N SER A 560 20.96 9.51 -12.08
CA SER A 560 22.25 10.12 -11.72
C SER A 560 22.76 9.54 -10.39
N PRO A 561 24.09 9.34 -10.23
CA PRO A 561 24.64 8.90 -8.96
C PRO A 561 24.62 10.02 -7.92
N ILE A 562 24.42 9.65 -6.66
CA ILE A 562 24.42 10.57 -5.52
C ILE A 562 25.68 10.38 -4.71
N THR A 563 26.39 11.48 -4.41
CA THR A 563 27.53 11.50 -3.50
C THR A 563 27.16 12.26 -2.22
N ILE A 564 27.56 11.70 -1.08
CA ILE A 564 27.27 12.28 0.24
C ILE A 564 28.55 12.87 0.80
N ASP A 565 28.52 14.15 1.18
CA ASP A 565 29.60 14.80 1.93
C ASP A 565 29.51 14.36 3.39
N GLU A 566 30.45 13.53 3.80
CA GLU A 566 30.49 12.97 5.15
C GLU A 566 30.76 14.03 6.23
N GLU A 567 31.45 15.13 5.92
CA GLU A 567 31.75 16.19 6.87
C GLU A 567 30.49 17.03 7.16
N LYS A 568 29.78 17.46 6.09
CA LYS A 568 28.51 18.21 6.23
C LYS A 568 27.40 17.37 6.89
N ASN A 569 27.44 16.06 6.73
CA ASN A 569 26.43 15.13 7.25
C ASN A 569 26.83 14.38 8.52
N ALA A 570 27.97 14.72 9.15
CA ALA A 570 28.50 13.98 10.30
C ALA A 570 27.56 13.96 11.53
N SER A 571 26.70 14.98 11.70
CA SER A 571 25.72 15.08 12.78
C SER A 571 24.32 14.59 12.41
N ARG A 572 24.10 14.17 11.17
CA ARG A 572 22.79 13.78 10.63
C ARG A 572 22.68 12.27 10.47
N GLU A 573 21.49 11.77 10.56
CA GLU A 573 21.19 10.36 10.24
C GLU A 573 21.04 10.21 8.72
N VAL A 574 22.01 9.55 8.09
CA VAL A 574 22.04 9.35 6.63
C VAL A 574 21.83 7.89 6.31
N THR A 575 20.85 7.58 5.47
CA THR A 575 20.59 6.23 4.99
C THR A 575 20.65 6.19 3.47
N LYS A 576 21.52 5.35 2.91
CA LYS A 576 21.58 5.06 1.47
C LYS A 576 20.44 4.10 1.12
N LEU A 577 19.34 4.64 0.64
CA LEU A 577 18.11 3.88 0.41
C LEU A 577 18.24 2.87 -0.73
N LEU A 578 18.75 3.33 -1.88
CA LEU A 578 18.91 2.54 -3.08
C LEU A 578 20.35 2.64 -3.60
N GLN A 579 20.92 1.51 -3.95
CA GLN A 579 22.26 1.41 -4.54
C GLN A 579 22.24 0.45 -5.74
N SER A 580 23.01 0.76 -6.78
CA SER A 580 23.21 -0.13 -7.93
C SER A 580 23.97 -1.40 -7.55
N SER A 581 24.14 -2.33 -8.48
CA SER A 581 25.00 -3.48 -8.28
C SER A 581 26.50 -3.08 -8.25
N SER A 582 27.35 -3.98 -7.82
CA SER A 582 28.81 -3.77 -7.82
C SER A 582 29.45 -3.78 -9.23
N GLU A 583 28.67 -4.17 -10.23
CA GLU A 583 29.11 -4.22 -11.64
C GLU A 583 28.63 -3.00 -12.44
N SER A 584 28.00 -2.02 -11.78
CA SER A 584 27.54 -0.80 -12.41
C SER A 584 28.70 0.16 -12.74
N TRP A 585 28.50 1.03 -13.71
CA TRP A 585 29.42 2.08 -14.13
C TRP A 585 28.69 3.35 -14.48
N THR A 586 29.41 4.45 -14.62
CA THR A 586 28.82 5.74 -15.00
C THR A 586 29.17 6.14 -16.44
N ARG A 587 28.32 6.96 -17.05
CA ARG A 587 28.49 7.51 -18.37
C ARG A 587 27.96 8.94 -18.45
N THR A 588 28.68 9.84 -19.12
CA THR A 588 28.28 11.24 -19.35
C THR A 588 27.61 11.48 -20.71
N ASP A 589 27.68 10.50 -21.62
CA ASP A 589 27.08 10.57 -22.94
C ASP A 589 25.56 10.28 -22.85
N THR A 590 24.76 11.16 -23.45
CA THR A 590 23.30 11.10 -23.48
C THR A 590 22.73 10.22 -24.61
N THR A 591 23.57 9.51 -25.34
CA THR A 591 23.10 8.56 -26.36
C THR A 591 22.48 7.33 -25.72
N ILE A 592 21.15 7.28 -25.71
CA ILE A 592 20.36 6.20 -25.08
C ILE A 592 19.93 5.11 -26.07
N GLN A 593 20.29 5.25 -27.36
CA GLN A 593 19.99 4.25 -28.39
C GLN A 593 21.08 3.16 -28.38
N PRO A 594 20.68 1.87 -28.24
CA PRO A 594 21.64 0.77 -28.22
C PRO A 594 22.23 0.50 -29.59
N ASP A 595 23.56 0.31 -29.68
CA ASP A 595 24.26 -0.15 -30.87
C ASP A 595 24.78 -1.59 -30.69
N PHE A 596 23.95 -2.57 -31.05
CA PHE A 596 24.33 -3.99 -30.98
C PHE A 596 25.33 -4.41 -32.03
N ASN A 597 25.64 -3.59 -33.04
CA ASN A 597 26.70 -3.86 -33.98
C ASN A 597 28.06 -3.58 -33.36
N ALA A 598 28.19 -2.48 -32.63
CA ALA A 598 29.41 -2.13 -31.90
C ALA A 598 29.55 -2.90 -30.57
N TYR A 599 28.44 -3.13 -29.88
CA TYR A 599 28.36 -3.74 -28.53
C TYR A 599 27.33 -4.86 -28.47
N PRO A 600 27.69 -6.08 -28.98
CA PRO A 600 26.69 -7.14 -29.17
C PRO A 600 25.98 -7.66 -27.93
N GLN A 601 26.53 -7.44 -26.73
CA GLN A 601 25.95 -7.96 -25.48
C GLN A 601 24.86 -7.03 -24.89
N LEU A 602 25.20 -5.75 -24.71
CA LEU A 602 24.36 -4.79 -24.00
C LEU A 602 23.92 -3.60 -24.88
N GLY A 603 24.39 -3.51 -26.10
CA GLY A 603 24.18 -2.34 -26.98
C GLY A 603 24.95 -1.08 -26.58
N PHE A 604 25.74 -1.13 -25.50
CA PHE A 604 26.49 0.00 -24.97
C PHE A 604 27.90 -0.43 -24.51
N PRO A 605 28.88 0.51 -24.46
CA PRO A 605 30.21 0.23 -23.92
C PRO A 605 30.11 0.02 -22.40
N VAL A 606 30.79 -1.01 -21.91
CA VAL A 606 30.93 -1.24 -20.46
C VAL A 606 32.09 -0.40 -19.94
N GLY A 607 31.86 0.35 -18.85
CA GLY A 607 32.91 1.14 -18.19
C GLY A 607 34.00 0.26 -17.58
N ALA A 608 35.23 0.80 -17.54
CA ALA A 608 36.37 0.08 -16.95
C ALA A 608 36.31 0.11 -15.41
N ASP A 609 35.75 1.19 -14.84
CA ASP A 609 35.61 1.38 -13.41
C ASP A 609 34.20 0.98 -13.02
N GLN A 610 34.07 -0.22 -12.43
CA GLN A 610 32.82 -0.76 -11.96
C GLN A 610 32.78 -0.66 -10.45
N GLU A 611 31.72 -0.02 -9.95
CA GLU A 611 31.51 0.14 -8.51
C GLU A 611 30.02 0.34 -8.21
N ARG A 612 29.67 0.26 -6.93
CA ARG A 612 28.33 0.49 -6.45
C ARG A 612 28.04 1.98 -6.28
N HIS A 613 27.01 2.49 -6.93
CA HIS A 613 26.58 3.88 -6.88
C HIS A 613 25.34 4.04 -6.00
N THR A 614 25.29 5.09 -5.19
CA THR A 614 24.05 5.47 -4.46
C THR A 614 23.10 6.19 -5.41
N LEU A 615 21.83 5.79 -5.41
CA LEU A 615 20.79 6.28 -6.31
C LEU A 615 19.68 7.04 -5.60
N ALA A 616 19.48 6.76 -4.32
CA ALA A 616 18.55 7.48 -3.44
C ALA A 616 19.08 7.48 -2.01
N VAL A 617 18.82 8.58 -1.27
CA VAL A 617 19.28 8.79 0.09
C VAL A 617 18.18 9.46 0.91
N SER A 618 18.05 9.10 2.20
CA SER A 618 17.30 9.86 3.19
C SER A 618 18.24 10.43 4.22
N VAL A 619 18.00 11.68 4.60
CA VAL A 619 18.78 12.43 5.60
C VAL A 619 17.82 13.05 6.60
N LYS A 620 18.07 12.83 7.89
CA LYS A 620 17.33 13.44 8.99
C LYS A 620 18.29 14.18 9.91
N GLY A 621 17.94 15.38 10.30
CA GLY A 621 18.73 16.20 11.21
C GLY A 621 18.68 17.68 10.86
N SER A 622 19.51 18.48 11.50
CA SER A 622 19.57 19.91 11.27
C SER A 622 20.36 20.25 10.01
N PHE A 623 19.80 21.10 9.15
CA PHE A 623 20.40 21.61 7.93
C PHE A 623 20.73 23.10 8.09
N GLU A 624 21.80 23.57 7.46
CA GLU A 624 22.06 24.97 7.27
C GLU A 624 21.40 25.42 5.97
N SER A 625 20.79 26.62 5.95
CA SER A 625 20.15 27.20 4.78
C SER A 625 21.18 27.39 3.65
N ALA A 626 20.80 27.02 2.43
CA ALA A 626 21.59 27.28 1.24
C ALA A 626 21.75 28.79 0.96
N PHE A 627 20.83 29.61 1.49
CA PHE A 627 20.86 31.07 1.43
C PHE A 627 21.50 31.70 2.66
N LYS A 628 22.24 30.96 3.48
CA LYS A 628 22.89 31.48 4.68
C LYS A 628 23.93 32.55 4.35
N GLY A 629 23.74 33.76 4.91
CA GLY A 629 24.64 34.89 4.64
C GLY A 629 24.37 35.63 3.35
N GLU A 630 23.41 35.19 2.50
CA GLU A 630 22.97 35.85 1.28
C GLU A 630 21.68 36.66 1.55
N PRO A 631 21.39 37.74 0.83
CA PRO A 631 20.12 38.42 0.93
C PRO A 631 18.98 37.50 0.44
N SER A 632 17.77 37.74 0.94
CA SER A 632 16.58 37.06 0.41
C SER A 632 16.35 37.50 -1.05
N PRO A 633 15.91 36.63 -1.96
CA PRO A 633 15.51 37.03 -3.32
C PRO A 633 14.45 38.13 -3.37
N PHE A 634 13.76 38.36 -2.25
CA PHE A 634 12.72 39.37 -2.08
C PHE A 634 13.22 40.66 -1.39
N ASP A 635 14.47 40.69 -0.98
CA ASP A 635 15.04 41.94 -0.39
C ASP A 635 15.31 42.96 -1.49
N ASP A 636 14.91 44.21 -1.29
CA ASP A 636 15.25 45.30 -2.22
C ASP A 636 16.78 45.38 -2.38
N PRO A 637 17.32 45.50 -3.60
CA PRO A 637 18.76 45.68 -3.80
C PRO A 637 19.25 46.91 -3.03
N GLU A 638 20.33 46.74 -2.25
CA GLU A 638 20.91 47.87 -1.52
C GLU A 638 21.16 49.05 -2.49
N PRO A 639 20.82 50.30 -2.11
CA PRO A 639 21.00 51.45 -2.96
C PRO A 639 22.49 51.77 -3.15
N GLY A 640 23.15 51.07 -4.07
CA GLY A 640 24.58 51.21 -4.28
C GLY A 640 25.11 50.60 -5.59
N GLU A 641 24.39 49.71 -6.23
CA GLU A 641 24.79 49.14 -7.54
C GLU A 641 23.87 49.63 -8.67
N GLU A 642 24.14 50.83 -9.14
CA GLU A 642 23.59 51.33 -10.42
C GLU A 642 24.18 50.52 -11.58
N SER A 643 23.49 49.42 -11.95
CA SER A 643 23.65 48.80 -13.27
C SER A 643 22.84 49.61 -14.29
N ALA A 644 23.49 50.48 -15.01
CA ALA A 644 22.93 51.18 -16.15
C ALA A 644 22.61 50.19 -17.28
N SER A 645 21.39 49.65 -17.32
CA SER A 645 20.80 49.10 -18.56
C SER A 645 19.29 49.42 -18.54
N SER A 646 18.96 50.42 -19.34
CA SER A 646 17.60 50.81 -19.69
C SER A 646 16.95 49.75 -20.62
N GLU A 647 16.13 48.91 -20.06
CA GLU A 647 15.06 48.19 -20.76
C GLU A 647 13.86 48.17 -19.83
N GLU A 648 12.64 48.24 -20.36
CA GLU A 648 11.37 48.43 -19.67
C GLU A 648 11.19 47.38 -18.55
N GLU A 649 11.22 47.86 -17.31
CA GLU A 649 10.97 47.06 -16.12
C GLU A 649 9.54 46.46 -16.15
N ALA A 650 9.45 45.17 -16.19
CA ALA A 650 8.30 44.44 -15.65
C ALA A 650 8.11 44.84 -14.16
N PRO A 651 6.89 44.99 -13.62
CA PRO A 651 6.70 45.36 -12.23
C PRO A 651 7.39 44.33 -11.34
N ALA A 652 8.24 44.83 -10.43
CA ALA A 652 8.89 43.99 -9.43
C ALA A 652 7.86 43.12 -8.69
N PRO A 653 8.16 41.86 -8.42
CA PRO A 653 7.26 41.00 -7.66
C PRO A 653 6.93 41.68 -6.33
N THR A 654 5.65 41.73 -6.00
CA THR A 654 5.18 42.30 -4.75
C THR A 654 5.75 41.47 -3.61
N PRO A 655 6.50 42.02 -2.64
CA PRO A 655 7.02 41.25 -1.54
C PRO A 655 5.88 40.53 -0.82
N PRO A 656 6.06 39.28 -0.37
CA PRO A 656 5.03 38.54 0.33
C PRO A 656 4.58 39.34 1.59
N PRO A 657 3.29 39.27 1.97
CA PRO A 657 2.70 40.11 3.01
C PRO A 657 3.24 39.89 4.42
N SER A 658 4.13 38.93 4.61
CA SER A 658 4.85 38.73 5.85
C SER A 658 6.34 38.54 5.56
N SER A 659 7.16 39.57 5.91
CA SER A 659 8.60 39.42 6.04
C SER A 659 8.91 38.49 7.22
N LEU A 660 8.70 37.20 7.06
CA LEU A 660 9.20 36.21 8.01
C LEU A 660 10.72 36.28 7.94
N ALA A 661 11.35 36.51 9.07
CA ALA A 661 12.81 36.54 9.17
C ALA A 661 13.37 35.23 8.56
N LYS A 662 14.36 35.35 7.69
CA LYS A 662 15.06 34.22 7.09
C LYS A 662 15.60 33.29 8.18
N ILE A 663 15.28 32.02 8.09
CA ILE A 663 15.75 31.00 9.01
C ILE A 663 17.04 30.40 8.43
N GLU A 664 18.14 30.45 9.19
CA GLU A 664 19.46 30.00 8.73
C GLU A 664 19.80 28.56 9.10
N SER A 665 19.00 27.91 9.96
CA SER A 665 19.23 26.54 10.42
C SER A 665 17.93 25.87 10.78
N SER A 666 17.77 24.63 10.35
CA SER A 666 16.57 23.83 10.61
C SER A 666 16.66 23.10 11.96
N PRO A 667 15.52 22.69 12.54
CA PRO A 667 15.50 21.79 13.68
C PRO A 667 15.98 20.37 13.29
N ASP A 668 16.33 19.55 14.32
CA ASP A 668 16.79 18.16 14.13
C ASP A 668 15.70 17.22 13.58
N SER A 669 14.44 17.66 13.59
CA SER A 669 13.31 16.90 13.05
C SER A 669 13.21 16.98 11.52
N SER A 670 13.90 17.89 10.88
CA SER A 670 13.85 18.10 9.43
C SER A 670 14.29 16.86 8.66
N ARG A 671 13.61 16.60 7.53
CA ARG A 671 13.82 15.41 6.71
C ARG A 671 13.94 15.76 5.25
N LEU A 672 14.94 15.15 4.62
CA LEU A 672 15.19 15.33 3.21
C LEU A 672 15.42 13.95 2.56
N ILE A 673 14.67 13.66 1.51
CA ILE A 673 14.92 12.50 0.64
C ILE A 673 15.34 13.03 -0.72
N VAL A 674 16.46 12.53 -1.22
CA VAL A 674 16.94 12.86 -2.57
C VAL A 674 17.02 11.59 -3.39
N ILE A 675 16.41 11.63 -4.57
CA ILE A 675 16.35 10.53 -5.54
C ILE A 675 17.01 11.04 -6.82
N GLY A 676 18.00 10.30 -7.36
CA GLY A 676 18.83 10.71 -8.50
C GLY A 676 18.12 10.62 -9.87
N SER A 677 16.80 10.47 -9.89
CA SER A 677 16.00 10.45 -11.13
C SER A 677 14.61 11.02 -10.86
N ALA A 678 14.04 11.72 -11.81
CA ALA A 678 12.61 12.05 -11.85
C ALA A 678 11.83 11.10 -12.78
N GLU A 679 12.52 10.58 -13.78
CA GLU A 679 11.96 9.80 -14.87
C GLU A 679 11.41 8.44 -14.42
N PHE A 680 11.90 7.92 -13.28
CA PHE A 680 11.45 6.63 -12.74
C PHE A 680 9.97 6.62 -12.30
N VAL A 681 9.34 7.79 -12.18
CA VAL A 681 7.91 7.98 -11.88
C VAL A 681 7.16 8.73 -12.97
N ASP A 682 7.75 8.87 -14.14
CA ASP A 682 7.08 9.46 -15.32
C ASP A 682 6.09 8.44 -15.92
N ASP A 683 4.90 8.90 -16.29
CA ASP A 683 3.83 8.07 -16.88
C ASP A 683 4.29 7.36 -18.17
N ILE A 684 5.18 7.97 -18.97
CA ILE A 684 5.74 7.32 -20.16
C ILE A 684 6.59 6.08 -19.80
N VAL A 685 7.32 6.15 -18.69
CA VAL A 685 8.13 5.01 -18.20
C VAL A 685 7.21 3.90 -17.72
N PHE A 686 6.11 4.24 -17.08
CA PHE A 686 5.12 3.27 -16.67
C PHE A 686 4.46 2.57 -17.87
N ASP A 687 4.16 3.30 -18.93
CA ASP A 687 3.64 2.74 -20.17
C ASP A 687 4.66 1.79 -20.83
N ILE A 688 5.94 2.15 -20.83
CA ILE A 688 7.04 1.32 -21.32
C ILE A 688 7.16 0.05 -20.50
N SER A 689 7.26 0.16 -19.17
CA SER A 689 7.39 -0.96 -18.24
C SER A 689 6.18 -1.89 -18.30
N SER A 690 4.96 -1.34 -18.32
CA SER A 690 3.71 -2.11 -18.35
C SER A 690 3.58 -2.98 -19.60
N SER A 691 4.18 -2.57 -20.72
CA SER A 691 4.15 -3.32 -21.98
C SER A 691 4.90 -4.67 -21.91
N LEU A 692 5.85 -4.83 -20.96
CA LEU A 692 6.63 -6.05 -20.75
C LEU A 692 6.33 -6.75 -19.44
N THR A 693 6.29 -6.01 -18.34
CA THR A 693 6.27 -6.55 -16.96
C THR A 693 4.94 -6.37 -16.26
N GLN A 694 4.03 -5.59 -16.84
CA GLN A 694 2.67 -5.28 -16.41
C GLN A 694 2.53 -4.54 -15.06
N ASP A 695 3.32 -4.85 -14.05
CA ASP A 695 3.13 -4.38 -12.67
C ASP A 695 4.42 -3.93 -11.95
N ARG A 696 5.58 -4.01 -12.60
CA ARG A 696 6.85 -3.69 -11.94
C ARG A 696 6.98 -2.22 -11.55
N TYR A 697 6.42 -1.32 -12.33
CA TYR A 697 6.38 0.12 -12.04
C TYR A 697 5.64 0.46 -10.73
N LEU A 698 4.74 -0.42 -10.28
CA LEU A 698 4.02 -0.24 -8.99
C LEU A 698 4.99 -0.14 -7.81
N ASN A 699 6.15 -0.79 -7.89
CA ASN A 699 7.17 -0.70 -6.83
C ASN A 699 7.80 0.69 -6.78
N SER A 700 7.97 1.36 -7.92
CA SER A 700 8.48 2.74 -7.98
C SER A 700 7.47 3.72 -7.37
N LEU A 701 6.17 3.56 -7.64
CA LEU A 701 5.10 4.32 -7.00
C LEU A 701 5.09 4.07 -5.48
N GLN A 702 5.20 2.81 -5.06
CA GLN A 702 5.23 2.43 -3.65
C GLN A 702 6.47 2.98 -2.93
N PHE A 703 7.61 3.06 -3.60
CA PHE A 703 8.81 3.69 -3.05
C PHE A 703 8.57 5.17 -2.73
N VAL A 704 7.90 5.92 -3.60
CA VAL A 704 7.55 7.33 -3.32
C VAL A 704 6.49 7.44 -2.22
N GLN A 705 5.45 6.59 -2.23
CA GLN A 705 4.47 6.54 -1.14
C GLN A 705 5.13 6.27 0.22
N ASN A 706 6.05 5.30 0.27
CA ASN A 706 6.82 5.01 1.49
C ASN A 706 7.70 6.19 1.91
N SER A 707 8.29 6.89 0.94
CA SER A 707 9.10 8.09 1.19
C SER A 707 8.26 9.22 1.81
N VAL A 708 7.06 9.44 1.31
CA VAL A 708 6.09 10.40 1.87
C VAL A 708 5.65 9.95 3.27
N ALA A 709 5.29 8.68 3.46
CA ALA A 709 4.89 8.15 4.76
C ALA A 709 5.99 8.29 5.83
N TRP A 710 7.26 8.08 5.45
CA TRP A 710 8.41 8.32 6.34
C TRP A 710 8.57 9.81 6.65
N SER A 711 8.32 10.67 5.68
CA SER A 711 8.43 12.12 5.80
C SER A 711 7.33 12.73 6.68
N THR A 712 6.13 12.14 6.70
CA THR A 712 4.99 12.56 7.54
C THR A 712 5.01 11.94 8.95
N GLU A 713 6.04 11.18 9.32
CA GLU A 713 6.12 10.43 10.59
C GLU A 713 5.05 9.34 10.75
N ASP A 714 4.34 8.99 9.70
CA ASP A 714 3.36 7.88 9.73
C ASP A 714 4.07 6.52 9.75
N LEU A 715 5.02 6.40 10.69
CA LEU A 715 5.83 5.19 10.88
C LEU A 715 4.97 3.99 11.24
N ALA A 716 3.78 4.23 11.76
CA ALA A 716 2.86 3.19 12.18
C ALA A 716 2.32 2.40 10.97
N LEU A 717 1.78 3.09 9.96
CA LEU A 717 1.35 2.44 8.71
C LEU A 717 2.52 1.96 7.88
N LEU A 718 3.61 2.72 7.85
CA LEU A 718 4.82 2.32 7.14
C LEU A 718 5.38 0.99 7.69
N ASN A 719 5.37 0.80 9.02
CA ASN A 719 5.78 -0.47 9.64
C ASN A 719 4.84 -1.63 9.30
N ILE A 720 3.53 -1.39 9.16
CA ILE A 720 2.60 -2.43 8.69
C ILE A 720 2.90 -2.77 7.24
N ARG A 721 3.10 -1.76 6.38
CA ARG A 721 3.46 -1.94 4.97
C ARG A 721 4.79 -2.68 4.82
N SER A 722 5.79 -2.40 5.67
CA SER A 722 7.10 -3.04 5.64
C SER A 722 7.09 -4.52 6.04
N ARG A 723 6.06 -5.00 6.75
CA ARG A 723 5.83 -6.43 7.01
C ARG A 723 5.32 -7.21 5.78
N GLY A 724 5.42 -6.64 4.60
CA GLY A 724 4.89 -7.17 3.37
C GLY A 724 5.29 -8.60 3.06
N THR A 725 4.46 -9.27 2.29
CA THR A 725 4.54 -10.66 1.85
C THR A 725 5.73 -10.91 0.92
N GLN A 726 6.94 -10.91 1.44
CA GLN A 726 8.06 -11.45 0.70
C GLN A 726 7.88 -12.97 0.59
N THR A 727 7.61 -13.47 -0.60
CA THR A 727 7.77 -14.90 -0.86
C THR A 727 9.26 -15.21 -0.83
N ARG A 728 9.72 -15.61 0.34
CA ARG A 728 11.05 -16.17 0.45
C ARG A 728 11.04 -17.55 -0.20
N VAL A 729 11.71 -17.65 -1.31
CA VAL A 729 12.09 -18.95 -1.85
C VAL A 729 13.15 -19.50 -0.91
N LEU A 730 12.92 -20.69 -0.36
CA LEU A 730 13.96 -21.39 0.41
C LEU A 730 15.22 -21.38 -0.43
N SER A 731 16.29 -20.76 0.08
CA SER A 731 17.58 -20.79 -0.60
C SER A 731 17.96 -22.26 -0.80
N PRO A 732 18.34 -22.67 -2.01
CA PRO A 732 18.76 -24.04 -2.22
C PRO A 732 19.95 -24.33 -1.28
N LEU A 733 19.78 -25.33 -0.44
CA LEU A 733 20.86 -25.78 0.45
C LEU A 733 22.07 -26.20 -0.38
N SER A 734 23.26 -25.79 0.03
CA SER A 734 24.49 -26.28 -0.58
C SER A 734 24.58 -27.81 -0.41
N GLU A 735 25.32 -28.50 -1.28
CA GLU A 735 25.50 -29.97 -1.20
C GLU A 735 26.03 -30.43 0.16
N ARG A 736 26.83 -29.60 0.86
CA ARG A 736 27.31 -29.87 2.22
C ARG A 736 26.23 -29.80 3.26
N GLU A 737 25.35 -28.82 3.16
CA GLU A 737 24.21 -28.64 4.09
C GLU A 737 23.17 -29.73 3.88
N GLN A 738 22.88 -30.11 2.62
CA GLN A 738 22.00 -31.24 2.32
C GLN A 738 22.51 -32.53 2.96
N SER A 739 23.81 -32.83 2.76
CA SER A 739 24.44 -34.02 3.35
C SER A 739 24.46 -33.98 4.88
N PHE A 740 24.65 -32.80 5.46
CA PHE A 740 24.58 -32.62 6.92
C PHE A 740 23.17 -32.89 7.46
N TRP A 741 22.13 -32.33 6.85
CA TRP A 741 20.76 -32.52 7.32
C TRP A 741 20.24 -33.95 7.10
N GLU A 742 20.64 -34.60 5.99
CA GLU A 742 20.37 -36.03 5.79
C GLU A 742 21.03 -36.88 6.90
N GLY A 743 22.33 -36.65 7.16
CA GLY A 743 23.06 -37.33 8.21
C GLY A 743 22.46 -37.11 9.60
N ALA A 744 22.03 -35.88 9.89
CA ALA A 744 21.38 -35.51 11.16
C ALA A 744 20.04 -36.24 11.32
N ASN A 745 19.22 -36.34 10.29
CA ASN A 745 17.97 -37.12 10.33
C ASN A 745 18.17 -38.57 10.60
N TYR A 746 19.15 -39.22 9.96
CA TYR A 746 19.51 -40.63 10.25
C TYR A 746 20.03 -40.78 11.67
N ALA A 747 20.84 -39.83 12.16
CA ALA A 747 21.36 -39.90 13.55
C ALA A 747 20.23 -39.80 14.58
N VAL A 748 19.27 -38.88 14.38
CA VAL A 748 18.09 -38.74 15.26
C VAL A 748 17.23 -40.01 15.24
N ALA A 749 17.00 -40.61 14.08
CA ALA A 749 16.24 -41.84 13.95
C ALA A 749 16.92 -43.02 14.69
N LEU A 750 18.25 -43.14 14.53
CA LEU A 750 19.02 -44.15 15.25
C LEU A 750 18.99 -43.94 16.77
N LEU A 751 19.10 -42.70 17.22
CA LEU A 751 19.03 -42.32 18.63
C LEU A 751 17.68 -42.65 19.23
N ALA A 752 16.59 -42.38 18.50
CA ALA A 752 15.26 -42.76 18.90
C ALA A 752 15.11 -44.31 19.05
N LEU A 753 15.64 -45.08 18.11
CA LEU A 753 15.65 -46.55 18.21
C LEU A 753 16.47 -47.07 19.42
N VAL A 754 17.61 -46.43 19.70
CA VAL A 754 18.39 -46.74 20.90
C VAL A 754 17.62 -46.47 22.19
N VAL A 755 16.94 -45.31 22.27
CA VAL A 755 16.09 -44.94 23.41
C VAL A 755 14.97 -45.98 23.60
N VAL A 756 14.28 -46.35 22.50
CA VAL A 756 13.25 -47.38 22.53
C VAL A 756 13.83 -48.73 23.01
N GLY A 757 15.02 -49.11 22.52
CA GLY A 757 15.71 -50.29 22.95
C GLY A 757 16.08 -50.31 24.45
N ILE A 758 16.55 -49.15 24.95
CA ILE A 758 16.88 -49.00 26.39
C ILE A 758 15.60 -49.09 27.24
N VAL A 759 14.52 -48.41 26.85
CA VAL A 759 13.22 -48.48 27.56
C VAL A 759 12.67 -49.88 27.53
N TRP A 760 12.73 -50.60 26.41
CA TRP A 760 12.28 -51.97 26.27
C TRP A 760 13.13 -52.91 27.16
N ASN A 761 14.45 -52.80 27.13
CA ASN A 761 15.36 -53.60 27.94
C ASN A 761 15.17 -53.34 29.46
N SER A 762 14.95 -52.05 29.85
CA SER A 762 14.65 -51.70 31.25
C SER A 762 13.33 -52.28 31.70
N ARG A 763 12.28 -52.27 30.85
CA ARG A 763 10.99 -52.91 31.15
C ARG A 763 11.13 -54.43 31.27
N GLN A 764 11.87 -55.07 30.39
CA GLN A 764 12.10 -56.53 30.42
C GLN A 764 12.87 -56.97 31.65
N ARG A 765 13.80 -56.16 32.19
CA ARG A 765 14.54 -56.43 33.44
C ARG A 765 13.68 -56.25 34.69
N ASN A 766 12.64 -55.42 34.63
CA ASN A 766 11.73 -55.17 35.76
C ASN A 766 10.48 -56.08 35.73
N GLU A 767 10.32 -56.96 34.72
CA GLU A 767 9.30 -58.01 34.74
C GLU A 767 9.76 -59.12 35.71
N GLU A 768 9.15 -59.14 36.86
CA GLU A 768 9.30 -60.28 37.77
C GLU A 768 8.79 -61.58 37.11
N PRO A 769 9.58 -62.60 37.03
CA PRO A 769 9.14 -63.89 36.50
C PRO A 769 7.96 -64.39 37.32
N MET A 770 6.84 -64.75 36.65
CA MET A 770 5.70 -65.34 37.31
C MET A 770 6.18 -66.60 38.08
N GLU A 771 6.07 -66.56 39.38
CA GLU A 771 6.30 -67.77 40.18
C GLU A 771 5.33 -68.89 39.75
N LEU A 772 5.86 -69.87 39.14
CA LEU A 772 5.12 -71.12 38.86
C LEU A 772 4.77 -71.78 40.19
N LEU A 773 3.51 -71.68 40.54
CA LEU A 773 3.03 -72.45 41.70
C LEU A 773 3.37 -73.92 41.47
N PRO A 774 4.02 -74.58 42.46
CA PRO A 774 4.30 -76.02 42.37
C PRO A 774 2.98 -76.74 42.16
N PRO A 775 3.03 -77.89 41.44
CA PRO A 775 1.82 -78.69 41.12
C PRO A 775 0.96 -79.03 42.32
N ASP A 776 1.54 -79.12 43.50
CA ASP A 776 0.88 -79.45 44.74
C ASP A 776 0.02 -78.31 45.34
N ALA A 777 0.36 -77.10 45.05
CA ALA A 777 -0.44 -75.88 45.44
C ALA A 777 -1.76 -75.77 44.66
N VAL A 778 -1.82 -76.28 43.44
CA VAL A 778 -3.03 -76.23 42.58
C VAL A 778 -4.03 -77.33 43.10
N ALA A 779 -3.55 -78.42 43.65
CA ALA A 779 -4.39 -79.48 44.22
C ALA A 779 -5.12 -79.05 45.48
N THR A 780 -4.50 -78.22 46.34
CA THR A 780 -5.10 -77.72 47.58
C THR A 780 -6.18 -76.67 47.34
N SER A 781 -5.96 -75.77 46.35
CA SER A 781 -6.96 -74.78 46.03
C SER A 781 -8.22 -75.30 45.34
N THR A 782 -8.17 -76.52 44.77
CA THR A 782 -9.30 -77.15 44.12
C THR A 782 -10.18 -77.92 45.14
N GLN A 783 -9.66 -78.21 46.34
CA GLN A 783 -10.45 -78.79 47.42
C GLN A 783 -11.24 -77.73 48.24
N GLU A 784 -10.69 -76.52 48.42
CA GLU A 784 -11.43 -75.46 49.14
C GLU A 784 -12.61 -74.89 48.40
N VAL A 785 -12.74 -75.07 47.10
CA VAL A 785 -13.84 -74.56 46.28
C VAL A 785 -15.04 -75.61 46.27
N ARG A 786 -14.91 -76.76 46.92
CA ARG A 786 -15.96 -77.78 46.96
C ARG A 786 -16.59 -77.95 48.34
N GLN A 787 -16.34 -77.05 49.27
CA GLN A 787 -17.08 -76.99 50.52
C GLN A 787 -18.03 -75.75 50.57
#